data_e569b5e4da2794027e1285f35872298c
#
_entry.id   e569b5e4da2794027e1285f35872298c
#
_cell.length_a   1.000
_cell.length_b   1.000
_cell.length_c   1.000
_cell.angle_alpha   90.00
_cell.angle_beta   90.00
_cell.angle_gamma   90.00
#
_symmetry.space_group_name_H-M   'P 1'
#
loop_
_entity.id
_entity.type
_entity.pdbx_description
1 polymer ?
#
loop_
_entity_poly.entity_id
_entity_poly.type
_entity_poly.pdbx_seq_one_letter_code
_entity_poly.pdbx_strand_id
1 'polypeptide(L)'
;METYAEKSRDLNKLFGSRVFGDAAMREYLSREVYEGLKHTQNSGQPLDPAMAKAVASGMMNWALSLGATHYTHWFQPLSNISAGKHDAFIEPTGNGEIVLDFSPKALVRGEPDASSFPSGGLRATFEARGYTAWDPTSPAFVKDGTLYIPTAFCAYTGEALDQKTPLLRSMEAVNHAAVRLLRLLGNTTSKCVIPTVGAEQEYFLIDRGLYEQRLDLKICGRTLLGAKPPKGQELDDHYCGRIRLRVAEFMNKLDEELWALGVPSKTKHNEVAPTQHEMAPVYDQANVACDHNQLTMETMRSVAKKLGLACLLHEKPFNGINGSGKHNNYSLATDDGINLLSPSKDPIKNRQFLLLLAAFLQAVDEHADLLRASAASAGNDHRLGGFEAPPAIISIFLGESLTQSLLDAAEGAVLGKAQRELLRTGVSALPELVKDDSDRNRTSPFAFTGNKFEFRMVGSAQSIALTNVVLNTALADVFTQFANRLEQSEDRDSEIGSIIADTVSRHGRIIFNGNNYAEAWVEEAKRRGLPILETAVEAFDRLILPENIALFERYGVFTQAECQSRHEILLENYGKIISIEAATMIEMVRQQVYPAVVQYAGQVAHAVNELKQAGMHSQSAETMLKSLTALTDQIDSELTALREAYARSQSIEDVHAHATFMRGTIRVCMGSLRTSCDAAEKIMSRESWPIPTYTDLLLRV
;
A
#
# COMPACT_ATOMS: atom_id res chain seq x y z
N MET A 1 5.98 -3.59 38.98
CA MET A 1 5.19 -4.67 38.37
C MET A 1 3.76 -4.41 38.73
N GLU A 2 3.07 -3.57 37.98
CA GLU A 2 1.61 -3.46 38.08
C GLU A 2 0.99 -4.68 37.45
N THR A 3 0.20 -5.37 38.22
CA THR A 3 -0.43 -6.63 37.84
C THR A 3 -1.40 -6.41 36.70
N TYR A 4 -1.39 -7.30 35.71
CA TYR A 4 -2.33 -7.46 34.59
C TYR A 4 -3.78 -7.78 35.07
N ALA A 5 -4.28 -7.07 36.06
CA ALA A 5 -5.70 -7.00 36.38
C ALA A 5 -6.29 -5.77 35.70
N GLU A 6 -6.19 -5.70 34.38
CA GLU A 6 -6.90 -4.69 33.63
C GLU A 6 -8.38 -4.99 33.65
N LYS A 7 -9.14 -3.96 34.05
CA LYS A 7 -10.59 -3.88 33.88
C LYS A 7 -10.94 -4.43 32.49
N SER A 8 -11.84 -5.40 32.43
CA SER A 8 -12.45 -5.85 31.18
C SER A 8 -12.82 -4.62 30.34
N ARG A 9 -12.03 -4.32 29.31
CA ARG A 9 -12.30 -3.17 28.43
C ARG A 9 -13.57 -3.47 27.65
N ASP A 10 -14.54 -2.60 27.77
CA ASP A 10 -15.77 -2.70 26.98
C ASP A 10 -15.45 -2.31 25.52
N LEU A 11 -15.11 -3.30 24.70
CA LEU A 11 -14.76 -3.09 23.29
C LEU A 11 -15.90 -2.43 22.52
N ASN A 12 -17.16 -2.65 22.91
CA ASN A 12 -18.29 -2.00 22.26
C ASN A 12 -18.31 -0.49 22.49
N LYS A 13 -17.78 -0.02 23.64
CA LYS A 13 -17.63 1.42 23.92
C LYS A 13 -16.37 2.01 23.32
N LEU A 14 -15.34 1.20 23.13
CA LEU A 14 -14.07 1.67 22.58
C LEU A 14 -14.16 1.86 21.06
N PHE A 15 -14.74 0.88 20.34
CA PHE A 15 -14.78 0.91 18.88
C PHE A 15 -15.56 2.13 18.37
N GLY A 16 -14.91 2.94 17.54
CA GLY A 16 -15.48 4.16 16.96
C GLY A 16 -15.74 5.29 17.97
N SER A 17 -15.21 5.20 19.21
CA SER A 17 -15.44 6.23 20.25
C SER A 17 -14.94 7.61 19.86
N ARG A 18 -14.02 7.69 18.89
CA ARG A 18 -13.49 8.95 18.36
C ARG A 18 -13.93 9.20 16.91
N VAL A 19 -15.01 8.57 16.46
CA VAL A 19 -15.54 8.70 15.09
C VAL A 19 -16.94 9.34 15.14
N PHE A 20 -17.19 10.31 14.27
CA PHE A 20 -18.52 10.88 14.07
C PHE A 20 -19.36 9.90 13.22
N GLY A 21 -19.57 8.70 13.78
CA GLY A 21 -20.36 7.62 13.21
C GLY A 21 -21.82 7.66 13.66
N ASP A 22 -22.56 6.60 13.35
CA ASP A 22 -24.02 6.55 13.59
C ASP A 22 -24.42 6.87 15.04
N ALA A 23 -23.65 6.41 16.03
CA ALA A 23 -23.94 6.68 17.44
C ALA A 23 -23.82 8.19 17.76
N ALA A 24 -22.70 8.81 17.37
CA ALA A 24 -22.47 10.24 17.57
C ALA A 24 -23.45 11.10 16.75
N MET A 25 -23.71 10.72 15.50
CA MET A 25 -24.69 11.43 14.66
C MET A 25 -26.09 11.43 15.27
N ARG A 26 -26.56 10.30 15.83
CA ARG A 26 -27.88 10.21 16.50
C ARG A 26 -27.94 11.02 17.79
N GLU A 27 -26.84 11.19 18.48
CA GLU A 27 -26.76 11.96 19.74
C GLU A 27 -26.70 13.48 19.48
N TYR A 28 -25.95 13.91 18.48
CA TYR A 28 -25.65 15.33 18.26
C TYR A 28 -26.42 15.96 17.10
N LEU A 29 -27.17 15.19 16.29
CA LEU A 29 -28.02 15.69 15.22
C LEU A 29 -29.49 15.43 15.49
N SER A 30 -30.39 16.29 14.99
CA SER A 30 -31.81 15.97 14.95
C SER A 30 -32.05 14.77 14.03
N ARG A 31 -33.14 14.06 14.26
CA ARG A 31 -33.53 12.90 13.45
C ARG A 31 -33.55 13.22 11.95
N GLU A 32 -34.14 14.36 11.58
CA GLU A 32 -34.28 14.81 10.20
C GLU A 32 -32.90 15.02 9.56
N VAL A 33 -31.99 15.70 10.26
CA VAL A 33 -30.60 15.96 9.77
C VAL A 33 -29.80 14.66 9.66
N TYR A 34 -29.95 13.76 10.63
CA TYR A 34 -29.34 12.42 10.58
C TYR A 34 -29.82 11.63 9.36
N GLU A 35 -31.14 11.55 9.14
CA GLU A 35 -31.72 10.82 8.00
C GLU A 35 -31.28 11.45 6.67
N GLY A 36 -31.22 12.79 6.57
CA GLY A 36 -30.72 13.50 5.40
C GLY A 36 -29.24 13.21 5.11
N LEU A 37 -28.38 13.21 6.13
CA LEU A 37 -26.97 12.88 5.98
C LEU A 37 -26.78 11.40 5.56
N LYS A 38 -27.55 10.47 6.16
CA LYS A 38 -27.57 9.05 5.75
C LYS A 38 -28.04 8.87 4.32
N HIS A 39 -29.03 9.67 3.87
CA HIS A 39 -29.46 9.65 2.49
C HIS A 39 -28.31 10.05 1.55
N THR A 40 -27.60 11.15 1.84
CA THR A 40 -26.41 11.55 1.08
C THR A 40 -25.34 10.44 1.02
N GLN A 41 -25.02 9.82 2.17
CA GLN A 41 -24.06 8.72 2.26
C GLN A 41 -24.45 7.50 1.40
N ASN A 42 -25.72 7.16 1.36
CA ASN A 42 -26.22 5.96 0.69
C ASN A 42 -26.56 6.17 -0.79
N SER A 43 -26.97 7.39 -1.17
CA SER A 43 -27.44 7.68 -2.53
C SER A 43 -26.41 8.40 -3.42
N GLY A 44 -25.33 8.94 -2.82
CA GLY A 44 -24.38 9.81 -3.52
C GLY A 44 -24.94 11.19 -3.91
N GLN A 45 -26.17 11.54 -3.46
CA GLN A 45 -26.74 12.86 -3.73
C GLN A 45 -26.10 13.93 -2.83
N PRO A 46 -25.91 15.15 -3.30
CA PRO A 46 -25.36 16.24 -2.49
C PRO A 46 -26.20 16.49 -1.22
N LEU A 47 -25.53 16.83 -0.12
CA LEU A 47 -26.20 17.27 1.10
C LEU A 47 -26.91 18.61 0.88
N ASP A 48 -28.16 18.73 1.37
CA ASP A 48 -28.86 19.99 1.38
C ASP A 48 -28.05 21.06 2.15
N PRO A 49 -27.74 22.22 1.55
CA PRO A 49 -27.01 23.29 2.21
C PRO A 49 -27.63 23.76 3.53
N ALA A 50 -28.95 23.66 3.69
CA ALA A 50 -29.65 23.99 4.94
C ALA A 50 -29.27 23.01 6.07
N MET A 51 -29.03 21.74 5.74
CA MET A 51 -28.62 20.72 6.71
C MET A 51 -27.13 20.85 7.09
N ALA A 52 -26.29 21.40 6.20
CA ALA A 52 -24.85 21.53 6.45
C ALA A 52 -24.56 22.36 7.72
N LYS A 53 -25.41 23.35 8.06
CA LYS A 53 -25.28 24.15 9.29
C LYS A 53 -25.49 23.29 10.54
N ALA A 54 -26.53 22.47 10.54
CA ALA A 54 -26.84 21.60 11.66
C ALA A 54 -25.79 20.52 11.83
N VAL A 55 -25.29 19.96 10.73
CA VAL A 55 -24.20 18.96 10.75
C VAL A 55 -22.93 19.58 11.30
N ALA A 56 -22.54 20.79 10.84
CA ALA A 56 -21.34 21.49 11.33
C ALA A 56 -21.43 21.73 12.85
N SER A 57 -22.56 22.30 13.33
CA SER A 57 -22.76 22.53 14.77
C SER A 57 -22.75 21.25 15.60
N GLY A 58 -23.41 20.18 15.12
CA GLY A 58 -23.42 18.88 15.81
C GLY A 58 -22.03 18.25 15.87
N MET A 59 -21.29 18.28 14.76
CA MET A 59 -19.94 17.74 14.66
C MET A 59 -18.95 18.51 15.55
N MET A 60 -19.04 19.86 15.61
CA MET A 60 -18.25 20.68 16.52
C MET A 60 -18.53 20.34 17.97
N ASN A 61 -19.82 20.31 18.38
CA ASN A 61 -20.20 20.00 19.77
C ASN A 61 -19.72 18.61 20.20
N TRP A 62 -19.83 17.63 19.31
CA TRP A 62 -19.26 16.30 19.54
C TRP A 62 -17.74 16.35 19.68
N ALA A 63 -17.02 17.03 18.79
CA ALA A 63 -15.58 17.12 18.86
C ALA A 63 -15.10 17.82 20.14
N LEU A 64 -15.77 18.92 20.55
CA LEU A 64 -15.51 19.62 21.81
C LEU A 64 -15.73 18.71 23.03
N SER A 65 -16.75 17.84 23.01
CA SER A 65 -16.98 16.87 24.09
C SER A 65 -15.86 15.87 24.25
N LEU A 66 -15.09 15.61 23.19
CA LEU A 66 -13.88 14.79 23.19
C LEU A 66 -12.59 15.60 23.44
N GLY A 67 -12.70 16.89 23.74
CA GLY A 67 -11.56 17.77 24.04
C GLY A 67 -10.84 18.33 22.82
N ALA A 68 -11.45 18.26 21.62
CA ALA A 68 -10.88 18.89 20.45
C ALA A 68 -10.98 20.43 20.55
N THR A 69 -9.96 21.13 20.14
CA THR A 69 -9.92 22.61 20.10
C THR A 69 -9.76 23.14 18.68
N HIS A 70 -9.38 22.26 17.77
CA HIS A 70 -9.11 22.58 16.36
C HIS A 70 -9.86 21.63 15.45
N TYR A 71 -9.99 22.03 14.18
CA TYR A 71 -10.42 21.17 13.09
C TYR A 71 -9.43 21.24 11.93
N THR A 72 -9.45 20.25 11.06
CA THR A 72 -8.64 20.22 9.84
C THR A 72 -9.39 19.51 8.72
N HIS A 73 -9.27 20.04 7.50
CA HIS A 73 -9.59 19.30 6.29
C HIS A 73 -8.45 18.34 6.00
N TRP A 74 -8.72 17.06 6.21
CA TRP A 74 -7.73 15.99 6.05
C TRP A 74 -7.85 15.38 4.66
N PHE A 75 -6.77 15.41 3.88
CA PHE A 75 -6.74 14.90 2.50
C PHE A 75 -5.44 14.15 2.22
N GLN A 76 -5.42 13.45 1.10
CA GLN A 76 -4.31 12.60 0.64
C GLN A 76 -3.74 13.16 -0.67
N PRO A 77 -2.81 14.12 -0.62
CA PRO A 77 -2.17 14.67 -1.81
C PRO A 77 -1.31 13.63 -2.53
N LEU A 78 -0.80 13.97 -3.71
CA LEU A 78 0.02 13.07 -4.53
C LEU A 78 1.44 12.82 -3.96
N SER A 79 1.69 13.27 -2.73
CA SER A 79 2.92 12.99 -1.96
C SER A 79 2.92 11.67 -1.20
N ASN A 80 1.85 10.87 -1.26
CA ASN A 80 1.62 9.63 -0.51
C ASN A 80 1.58 9.77 1.03
N ILE A 81 1.47 10.99 1.55
CA ILE A 81 1.23 11.27 2.97
C ILE A 81 -0.06 12.07 3.10
N SER A 82 -0.74 11.95 4.23
CA SER A 82 -1.90 12.79 4.52
C SER A 82 -1.47 14.21 4.88
N ALA A 83 -2.34 15.18 4.60
CA ALA A 83 -2.11 16.60 4.86
C ALA A 83 -3.35 17.25 5.47
N GLY A 84 -3.16 18.36 6.16
CA GLY A 84 -4.22 19.17 6.72
C GLY A 84 -3.65 20.46 7.35
N LYS A 85 -4.42 21.53 7.26
CA LYS A 85 -4.15 22.80 7.95
C LYS A 85 -5.11 22.87 9.14
N HIS A 86 -4.57 23.05 10.34
CA HIS A 86 -5.37 23.06 11.58
C HIS A 86 -5.81 24.49 11.90
N ASP A 87 -7.12 24.71 11.97
CA ASP A 87 -7.73 25.98 12.37
C ASP A 87 -8.44 25.76 13.74
N ALA A 88 -8.33 26.76 14.63
CA ALA A 88 -9.02 26.70 15.91
C ALA A 88 -10.52 27.01 15.76
N PHE A 89 -11.36 26.47 16.65
CA PHE A 89 -12.80 26.81 16.68
C PHE A 89 -13.09 28.21 17.22
N ILE A 90 -12.08 29.04 17.51
CA ILE A 90 -12.26 30.36 18.15
C ILE A 90 -12.45 31.47 17.12
N GLU A 91 -13.48 32.30 17.36
CA GLU A 91 -13.70 33.54 16.62
C GLU A 91 -13.72 34.73 17.61
N PRO A 92 -12.79 35.74 17.46
CA PRO A 92 -12.78 36.91 18.32
C PRO A 92 -14.03 37.80 18.10
N THR A 93 -14.65 38.20 19.20
CA THR A 93 -15.84 39.10 19.15
C THR A 93 -15.49 40.58 19.06
N GLY A 94 -14.21 40.96 19.07
CA GLY A 94 -13.74 42.34 19.01
C GLY A 94 -13.72 43.08 20.35
N ASN A 95 -14.28 42.51 21.40
CA ASN A 95 -14.31 43.12 22.75
C ASN A 95 -13.38 42.40 23.76
N GLY A 96 -12.48 41.54 23.26
CA GLY A 96 -11.56 40.73 24.08
C GLY A 96 -12.11 39.34 24.48
N GLU A 97 -13.31 39.02 24.03
CA GLU A 97 -13.93 37.71 24.21
C GLU A 97 -13.85 36.88 22.91
N ILE A 98 -14.11 35.59 23.04
CA ILE A 98 -14.21 34.67 21.90
C ILE A 98 -15.58 33.97 21.89
N VAL A 99 -16.02 33.58 20.72
CA VAL A 99 -17.08 32.57 20.53
C VAL A 99 -16.48 31.34 19.86
N LEU A 100 -17.10 30.19 20.10
CA LEU A 100 -16.76 28.97 19.37
C LEU A 100 -17.63 28.91 18.12
N ASP A 101 -16.99 28.85 16.95
CA ASP A 101 -17.67 28.75 15.66
C ASP A 101 -17.06 27.69 14.78
N PHE A 102 -17.92 26.99 14.08
CA PHE A 102 -17.61 26.11 12.98
C PHE A 102 -18.71 26.24 11.93
N SER A 103 -18.49 27.13 11.00
CA SER A 103 -19.50 27.47 10.01
C SER A 103 -19.77 26.34 9.00
N PRO A 104 -20.94 26.31 8.35
CA PRO A 104 -21.20 25.38 7.23
C PRO A 104 -20.15 25.48 6.13
N LYS A 105 -19.65 26.71 5.85
CA LYS A 105 -18.58 26.92 4.88
C LYS A 105 -17.29 26.24 5.34
N ALA A 106 -16.93 26.35 6.62
CA ALA A 106 -15.76 25.73 7.20
C ALA A 106 -15.83 24.19 7.21
N LEU A 107 -17.05 23.60 7.30
CA LEU A 107 -17.23 22.16 7.13
C LEU A 107 -17.04 21.74 5.67
N VAL A 108 -17.74 22.40 4.75
CA VAL A 108 -17.89 21.93 3.36
C VAL A 108 -16.65 22.20 2.51
N ARG A 109 -15.95 23.32 2.79
CA ARG A 109 -14.86 23.80 1.92
C ARG A 109 -13.70 24.38 2.71
N GLY A 110 -12.49 24.05 2.32
CA GLY A 110 -11.25 24.71 2.72
C GLY A 110 -10.50 25.28 1.53
N GLU A 111 -9.55 26.18 1.80
CA GLU A 111 -8.71 26.81 0.79
C GLU A 111 -7.22 26.67 1.19
N PRO A 112 -6.62 25.45 1.09
CA PRO A 112 -5.19 25.29 1.34
C PRO A 112 -4.37 25.93 0.23
N ASP A 113 -3.10 26.27 0.55
CA ASP A 113 -2.14 26.72 -0.45
C ASP A 113 -1.70 25.56 -1.34
N ALA A 114 -2.25 25.51 -2.57
CA ALA A 114 -1.94 24.45 -3.53
C ALA A 114 -0.49 24.49 -4.03
N SER A 115 0.22 25.62 -3.86
CA SER A 115 1.62 25.74 -4.29
C SER A 115 2.58 24.87 -3.49
N SER A 116 2.17 24.42 -2.29
CA SER A 116 2.95 23.55 -1.42
C SER A 116 2.84 22.05 -1.76
N PHE A 117 1.97 21.70 -2.72
CA PHE A 117 1.71 20.31 -3.08
C PHE A 117 2.13 20.00 -4.52
N PRO A 118 2.55 18.75 -4.82
CA PRO A 118 2.88 18.32 -6.17
C PRO A 118 1.69 18.52 -7.11
N SER A 119 1.92 19.09 -8.28
CA SER A 119 0.88 19.32 -9.29
C SER A 119 1.22 18.78 -10.69
N GLY A 120 2.48 18.40 -10.95
CA GLY A 120 2.91 17.86 -12.23
C GLY A 120 2.42 18.71 -13.43
N GLY A 121 2.61 20.01 -13.36
CA GLY A 121 2.20 20.94 -14.41
C GLY A 121 0.71 21.34 -14.46
N LEU A 122 -0.16 20.76 -13.61
CA LEU A 122 -1.59 21.10 -13.57
C LEU A 122 -1.89 22.53 -13.12
N ARG A 123 -0.94 23.23 -12.55
CA ARG A 123 -1.08 24.64 -12.19
C ARG A 123 0.19 25.40 -12.53
N ALA A 124 0.04 26.69 -12.84
CA ALA A 124 1.18 27.60 -13.00
C ALA A 124 1.81 27.92 -11.63
N THR A 125 3.11 28.28 -11.64
CA THR A 125 3.87 28.55 -10.41
C THR A 125 3.26 29.68 -9.55
N PHE A 126 2.58 30.65 -10.16
CA PHE A 126 1.94 31.77 -9.47
C PHE A 126 0.53 31.44 -8.94
N GLU A 127 -0.05 30.31 -9.32
CA GLU A 127 -1.37 29.88 -8.85
C GLU A 127 -1.23 29.18 -7.51
N ALA A 128 -1.68 29.81 -6.43
CA ALA A 128 -1.58 29.25 -5.08
C ALA A 128 -2.90 28.67 -4.56
N ARG A 129 -4.05 29.06 -5.15
CA ARG A 129 -5.36 28.66 -4.63
C ARG A 129 -5.70 27.22 -5.02
N GLY A 130 -6.06 26.43 -4.03
CA GLY A 130 -6.69 25.12 -4.18
C GLY A 130 -7.91 25.03 -3.28
N TYR A 131 -8.69 23.98 -3.46
CA TYR A 131 -9.90 23.74 -2.68
C TYR A 131 -9.91 22.33 -2.12
N THR A 132 -10.30 22.22 -0.84
CA THR A 132 -10.74 20.96 -0.26
C THR A 132 -12.26 20.93 -0.20
N ALA A 133 -12.85 19.79 -0.49
CA ALA A 133 -14.29 19.57 -0.40
C ALA A 133 -14.57 18.40 0.54
N TRP A 134 -15.47 18.60 1.52
CA TRP A 134 -15.85 17.55 2.45
C TRP A 134 -16.41 16.33 1.72
N ASP A 135 -15.90 15.15 2.09
CA ASP A 135 -16.46 13.86 1.67
C ASP A 135 -17.37 13.31 2.77
N PRO A 136 -18.68 13.43 2.63
CA PRO A 136 -19.63 12.93 3.63
C PRO A 136 -19.69 11.39 3.69
N THR A 137 -19.14 10.69 2.72
CA THR A 137 -19.10 9.21 2.67
C THR A 137 -18.00 8.61 3.52
N SER A 138 -17.05 9.42 3.98
CA SER A 138 -16.00 9.03 4.93
C SER A 138 -16.25 9.70 6.28
N PRO A 139 -16.25 8.95 7.39
CA PRO A 139 -16.57 9.52 8.70
C PRO A 139 -15.45 10.44 9.21
N ALA A 140 -15.82 11.59 9.77
CA ALA A 140 -14.91 12.46 10.50
C ALA A 140 -14.50 11.81 11.83
N PHE A 141 -13.32 12.16 12.34
CA PHE A 141 -12.78 11.58 13.57
C PHE A 141 -11.98 12.60 14.39
N VAL A 142 -11.84 12.34 15.70
CA VAL A 142 -11.02 13.16 16.59
C VAL A 142 -9.72 12.43 16.93
N LYS A 143 -8.59 13.12 16.71
CA LYS A 143 -7.26 12.63 17.02
C LYS A 143 -6.37 13.79 17.50
N ASP A 144 -5.59 13.55 18.53
CA ASP A 144 -4.61 14.53 19.07
C ASP A 144 -5.21 15.94 19.30
N GLY A 145 -6.45 16.03 19.83
CA GLY A 145 -7.13 17.28 20.13
C GLY A 145 -7.66 18.06 18.92
N THR A 146 -7.76 17.42 17.77
CA THR A 146 -8.24 18.00 16.51
C THR A 146 -9.34 17.14 15.90
N LEU A 147 -10.38 17.78 15.35
CA LEU A 147 -11.38 17.19 14.49
C LEU A 147 -10.81 17.07 13.07
N TYR A 148 -10.68 15.85 12.56
CA TYR A 148 -10.25 15.55 11.19
C TYR A 148 -11.47 15.31 10.30
N ILE A 149 -11.59 16.07 9.24
CA ILE A 149 -12.69 16.01 8.27
C ILE A 149 -12.13 15.46 6.97
N PRO A 150 -12.47 14.23 6.54
CA PRO A 150 -12.00 13.69 5.27
C PRO A 150 -12.49 14.53 4.10
N THR A 151 -11.57 14.91 3.20
CA THR A 151 -11.87 15.79 2.07
C THR A 151 -11.19 15.32 0.79
N ALA A 152 -11.77 15.70 -0.35
CA ALA A 152 -11.12 15.75 -1.65
C ALA A 152 -10.30 17.06 -1.76
N PHE A 153 -9.28 17.06 -2.64
CA PHE A 153 -8.44 18.23 -2.90
C PHE A 153 -8.24 18.44 -4.39
N CYS A 154 -8.53 19.65 -4.87
CA CYS A 154 -8.39 20.01 -6.28
C CYS A 154 -7.70 21.36 -6.48
N ALA A 155 -7.17 21.58 -7.69
CA ALA A 155 -6.64 22.84 -8.15
C ALA A 155 -7.76 23.88 -8.31
N TYR A 156 -7.37 25.15 -8.48
CA TYR A 156 -8.30 26.23 -8.78
C TYR A 156 -9.15 25.98 -10.04
N THR A 157 -8.58 25.30 -11.01
CA THR A 157 -9.20 24.90 -12.28
C THR A 157 -10.06 23.63 -12.20
N GLY A 158 -10.01 22.92 -11.07
CA GLY A 158 -10.87 21.78 -10.76
C GLY A 158 -10.24 20.40 -10.91
N GLU A 159 -9.01 20.31 -11.43
CA GLU A 159 -8.31 19.02 -11.54
C GLU A 159 -7.97 18.45 -10.16
N ALA A 160 -8.06 17.14 -10.04
CA ALA A 160 -7.74 16.43 -8.82
C ALA A 160 -6.23 16.44 -8.53
N LEU A 161 -5.87 17.00 -7.37
CA LEU A 161 -4.50 17.01 -6.84
C LEU A 161 -4.30 16.00 -5.69
N ASP A 162 -5.23 15.05 -5.56
CA ASP A 162 -5.26 14.06 -4.50
C ASP A 162 -5.44 12.62 -5.01
N GLN A 163 -5.42 11.68 -4.07
CA GLN A 163 -5.69 10.27 -4.33
C GLN A 163 -7.18 9.92 -4.21
N LYS A 164 -7.96 10.70 -3.46
CA LYS A 164 -9.33 10.37 -3.11
C LYS A 164 -10.33 10.69 -4.22
N THR A 165 -10.20 11.83 -4.88
CA THR A 165 -11.11 12.23 -5.95
C THR A 165 -11.20 11.19 -7.07
N PRO A 166 -10.09 10.72 -7.67
CA PRO A 166 -10.17 9.68 -8.69
C PRO A 166 -10.67 8.34 -8.14
N LEU A 167 -10.41 8.03 -6.87
CA LEU A 167 -10.94 6.83 -6.24
C LEU A 167 -12.48 6.88 -6.18
N LEU A 168 -13.07 7.98 -5.71
CA LEU A 168 -14.51 8.17 -5.67
C LEU A 168 -15.13 8.11 -7.09
N ARG A 169 -14.52 8.82 -8.07
CA ARG A 169 -14.96 8.75 -9.47
C ARG A 169 -14.95 7.32 -10.02
N SER A 170 -13.93 6.54 -9.73
CA SER A 170 -13.83 5.14 -10.16
C SER A 170 -14.84 4.22 -9.47
N MET A 171 -15.17 4.49 -8.20
CA MET A 171 -16.21 3.78 -7.46
C MET A 171 -17.59 4.03 -8.09
N GLU A 172 -17.89 5.25 -8.49
CA GLU A 172 -19.12 5.58 -9.21
C GLU A 172 -19.17 4.88 -10.57
N ALA A 173 -18.07 4.89 -11.33
CA ALA A 173 -17.99 4.23 -12.64
C ALA A 173 -18.28 2.73 -12.53
N VAL A 174 -17.62 2.01 -11.63
CA VAL A 174 -17.84 0.58 -11.45
C VAL A 174 -19.25 0.28 -10.91
N ASN A 175 -19.78 1.14 -10.02
CA ASN A 175 -21.16 1.01 -9.53
C ASN A 175 -22.16 1.05 -10.69
N HIS A 176 -22.11 2.09 -11.53
CA HIS A 176 -23.04 2.24 -12.65
C HIS A 176 -22.97 1.06 -13.63
N ALA A 177 -21.76 0.65 -14.00
CA ALA A 177 -21.55 -0.46 -14.92
C ALA A 177 -22.03 -1.80 -14.33
N ALA A 178 -21.69 -2.06 -13.05
CA ALA A 178 -22.08 -3.30 -12.38
C ALA A 178 -23.59 -3.39 -12.13
N VAL A 179 -24.25 -2.32 -11.71
CA VAL A 179 -25.72 -2.30 -11.54
C VAL A 179 -26.42 -2.55 -12.86
N ARG A 180 -25.95 -1.92 -13.95
CA ARG A 180 -26.49 -2.15 -15.31
C ARG A 180 -26.37 -3.63 -15.70
N LEU A 181 -25.20 -4.22 -15.49
CA LEU A 181 -24.98 -5.65 -15.79
C LEU A 181 -25.87 -6.54 -14.92
N LEU A 182 -25.96 -6.28 -13.60
CA LEU A 182 -26.80 -7.05 -12.70
C LEU A 182 -28.28 -7.01 -13.06
N ARG A 183 -28.81 -5.86 -13.55
CA ARG A 183 -30.18 -5.76 -14.07
C ARG A 183 -30.43 -6.71 -15.23
N LEU A 184 -29.47 -6.84 -16.14
CA LEU A 184 -29.57 -7.75 -17.28
C LEU A 184 -29.50 -9.23 -16.88
N LEU A 185 -28.87 -9.50 -15.72
CA LEU A 185 -28.80 -10.83 -15.11
C LEU A 185 -30.00 -11.14 -14.18
N GLY A 186 -31.01 -10.25 -14.15
CA GLY A 186 -32.26 -10.46 -13.39
C GLY A 186 -32.24 -9.96 -11.94
N ASN A 187 -31.17 -9.32 -11.48
CA ASN A 187 -31.18 -8.68 -10.16
C ASN A 187 -31.98 -7.38 -10.22
N THR A 188 -33.11 -7.34 -9.50
CA THR A 188 -34.02 -6.19 -9.45
C THR A 188 -34.01 -5.47 -8.08
N THR A 189 -33.34 -6.02 -7.08
CA THR A 189 -33.36 -5.53 -5.69
C THR A 189 -32.21 -4.59 -5.36
N SER A 190 -30.99 -4.96 -5.70
CA SER A 190 -29.81 -4.17 -5.37
C SER A 190 -29.82 -2.82 -6.10
N LYS A 191 -29.54 -1.73 -5.39
CA LYS A 191 -29.56 -0.36 -5.92
C LYS A 191 -28.16 0.14 -6.29
N CYS A 192 -27.14 -0.34 -5.59
CA CYS A 192 -25.76 0.00 -5.87
C CYS A 192 -24.83 -1.18 -5.64
N VAL A 193 -23.65 -1.11 -6.28
CA VAL A 193 -22.52 -2.02 -6.09
C VAL A 193 -21.33 -1.23 -5.58
N ILE A 194 -20.75 -1.68 -4.50
CA ILE A 194 -19.69 -0.99 -3.77
C ILE A 194 -18.43 -1.84 -3.80
N PRO A 195 -17.30 -1.33 -4.31
CA PRO A 195 -16.02 -2.00 -4.14
C PRO A 195 -15.60 -2.01 -2.67
N THR A 196 -15.25 -3.19 -2.18
CA THR A 196 -14.80 -3.41 -0.80
C THR A 196 -13.33 -3.82 -0.77
N VAL A 197 -12.60 -3.27 0.19
CA VAL A 197 -11.15 -3.46 0.30
C VAL A 197 -10.75 -3.75 1.74
N GLY A 198 -9.83 -4.72 1.91
CA GLY A 198 -9.11 -4.95 3.16
C GLY A 198 -7.62 -4.98 2.86
N ALA A 199 -6.86 -4.01 3.35
CA ALA A 199 -5.42 -3.92 3.12
C ALA A 199 -4.66 -4.52 4.30
N GLU A 200 -3.96 -5.62 4.08
CA GLU A 200 -3.06 -6.24 5.05
C GLU A 200 -1.75 -5.45 5.10
N GLN A 201 -1.41 -4.88 6.25
CA GLN A 201 -0.25 -4.01 6.40
C GLN A 201 0.92 -4.76 7.03
N GLU A 202 1.94 -5.04 6.23
CA GLU A 202 3.22 -5.53 6.74
C GLU A 202 4.12 -4.37 7.18
N TYR A 203 4.96 -4.61 8.20
CA TYR A 203 5.87 -3.62 8.77
C TYR A 203 7.00 -4.27 9.56
N PHE A 204 8.10 -3.53 9.77
CA PHE A 204 9.18 -3.92 10.67
C PHE A 204 9.16 -3.08 11.95
N LEU A 205 9.50 -3.69 13.08
CA LEU A 205 9.73 -3.00 14.35
C LEU A 205 11.16 -3.20 14.78
N ILE A 206 11.87 -2.09 15.07
CA ILE A 206 13.23 -2.12 15.59
C ILE A 206 13.35 -1.21 16.83
N ASP A 207 14.41 -1.42 17.59
CA ASP A 207 14.71 -0.59 18.74
C ASP A 207 14.96 0.86 18.34
N ARG A 208 14.32 1.81 19.01
CA ARG A 208 14.44 3.24 18.72
C ARG A 208 15.85 3.76 18.89
N GLY A 209 16.58 3.29 19.92
CA GLY A 209 17.95 3.72 20.17
C GLY A 209 18.91 3.31 19.06
N LEU A 210 18.70 2.14 18.45
CA LEU A 210 19.48 1.70 17.27
C LEU A 210 19.08 2.45 16.01
N TYR A 211 17.78 2.70 15.80
CA TYR A 211 17.27 3.51 14.71
C TYR A 211 17.90 4.91 14.68
N GLU A 212 17.99 5.58 15.83
CA GLU A 212 18.53 6.94 15.93
C GLU A 212 20.04 7.02 15.58
N GLN A 213 20.76 5.91 15.66
CA GLN A 213 22.17 5.81 15.32
C GLN A 213 22.41 5.60 13.81
N ARG A 214 21.36 5.39 13.02
CA ARG A 214 21.47 5.12 11.59
C ARG A 214 20.81 6.21 10.76
N LEU A 215 21.64 6.98 10.06
CA LEU A 215 21.18 8.08 9.22
C LEU A 215 20.28 7.58 8.06
N ASP A 216 20.63 6.46 7.43
CA ASP A 216 19.87 5.86 6.34
C ASP A 216 18.46 5.44 6.78
N LEU A 217 18.29 4.85 7.95
CA LEU A 217 16.97 4.52 8.49
C LEU A 217 16.13 5.76 8.77
N LYS A 218 16.74 6.84 9.29
CA LYS A 218 16.04 8.09 9.62
C LYS A 218 15.59 8.86 8.38
N ILE A 219 16.40 8.89 7.33
CA ILE A 219 16.15 9.69 6.13
C ILE A 219 15.43 8.86 5.08
N CYS A 220 15.90 7.64 4.81
CA CYS A 220 15.41 6.82 3.70
C CYS A 220 14.40 5.76 4.14
N GLY A 221 14.25 5.48 5.44
CA GLY A 221 13.42 4.39 5.96
C GLY A 221 13.97 2.99 5.68
N ARG A 222 15.15 2.87 5.08
CA ARG A 222 15.84 1.62 4.73
C ARG A 222 17.33 1.71 5.01
N THR A 223 17.98 0.55 5.19
CA THR A 223 19.43 0.47 5.29
C THR A 223 20.09 0.55 3.92
N LEU A 224 21.04 1.47 3.75
CA LEU A 224 21.85 1.59 2.56
C LEU A 224 23.12 0.72 2.63
N LEU A 225 23.55 0.37 3.84
CA LEU A 225 24.67 -0.49 4.18
C LEU A 225 24.25 -1.55 5.18
N GLY A 226 24.91 -2.70 5.18
CA GLY A 226 24.71 -3.75 6.17
C GLY A 226 24.96 -5.15 5.62
N ALA A 227 25.94 -5.83 6.20
CA ALA A 227 26.26 -7.21 5.86
C ALA A 227 25.18 -8.17 6.38
N LYS A 228 24.99 -9.29 5.66
CA LYS A 228 24.06 -10.35 6.10
C LYS A 228 24.50 -10.90 7.46
N PRO A 229 23.58 -10.97 8.45
CA PRO A 229 23.88 -11.53 9.77
C PRO A 229 24.07 -13.06 9.68
N PRO A 230 24.67 -13.70 10.72
CA PRO A 230 24.82 -15.15 10.76
C PRO A 230 23.49 -15.90 10.68
N LYS A 231 22.43 -15.32 11.23
CA LYS A 231 21.06 -15.83 11.15
C LYS A 231 20.13 -14.72 10.68
N GLY A 232 19.37 -15.01 9.62
CA GLY A 232 18.25 -14.20 9.13
C GLY A 232 16.93 -14.95 9.32
N GLN A 233 16.32 -15.37 8.22
CA GLN A 233 15.02 -16.06 8.18
C GLN A 233 15.12 -17.54 7.81
N GLU A 234 16.32 -18.15 7.85
CA GLU A 234 16.60 -19.47 7.28
C GLU A 234 15.82 -20.63 7.91
N LEU A 235 15.31 -20.46 9.13
CA LEU A 235 14.55 -21.50 9.84
C LEU A 235 13.04 -21.24 9.86
N ASP A 236 12.57 -20.12 9.30
CA ASP A 236 11.18 -19.66 9.35
C ASP A 236 10.57 -19.62 10.78
N ASP A 237 11.44 -19.63 11.79
CA ASP A 237 11.08 -19.72 13.20
C ASP A 237 10.46 -18.45 13.76
N HIS A 238 10.58 -17.31 13.06
CA HIS A 238 9.91 -16.08 13.44
C HIS A 238 8.41 -16.14 13.11
N TYR A 239 8.03 -16.60 11.93
CA TYR A 239 6.63 -16.75 11.51
C TYR A 239 5.85 -17.68 12.45
N CYS A 240 6.42 -18.84 12.78
CA CYS A 240 5.83 -19.84 13.68
C CYS A 240 6.05 -19.51 15.16
N GLY A 241 6.83 -18.47 15.46
CA GLY A 241 7.19 -18.09 16.83
C GLY A 241 6.08 -17.30 17.54
N ARG A 242 6.15 -17.29 18.87
CA ARG A 242 5.26 -16.42 19.63
C ARG A 242 5.60 -14.94 19.41
N ILE A 243 4.60 -14.08 19.46
CA ILE A 243 4.79 -12.63 19.53
C ILE A 243 5.55 -12.28 20.81
N ARG A 244 6.70 -11.61 20.69
CA ARG A 244 7.51 -11.21 21.83
C ARG A 244 6.81 -10.12 22.65
N LEU A 245 7.07 -10.05 23.97
CA LEU A 245 6.32 -9.18 24.89
C LEU A 245 6.30 -7.70 24.46
N ARG A 246 7.46 -7.17 24.08
CA ARG A 246 7.57 -5.77 23.63
C ARG A 246 6.78 -5.48 22.36
N VAL A 247 6.75 -6.45 21.44
CA VAL A 247 5.94 -6.39 20.22
C VAL A 247 4.45 -6.53 20.55
N ALA A 248 4.08 -7.44 21.43
CA ALA A 248 2.70 -7.62 21.88
C ALA A 248 2.14 -6.34 22.54
N GLU A 249 2.95 -5.63 23.33
CA GLU A 249 2.57 -4.35 23.92
C GLU A 249 2.30 -3.30 22.82
N PHE A 250 3.18 -3.20 21.82
CA PHE A 250 2.98 -2.34 20.67
C PHE A 250 1.69 -2.71 19.92
N MET A 251 1.49 -3.98 19.58
CA MET A 251 0.31 -4.43 18.84
C MET A 251 -0.99 -4.18 19.60
N ASN A 252 -0.99 -4.41 20.92
CA ASN A 252 -2.18 -4.15 21.75
C ASN A 252 -2.50 -2.65 21.81
N LYS A 253 -1.48 -1.80 21.97
CA LYS A 253 -1.68 -0.34 21.98
C LYS A 253 -2.11 0.19 20.63
N LEU A 254 -1.58 -0.38 19.55
CA LEU A 254 -1.99 -0.05 18.19
C LEU A 254 -3.47 -0.40 17.96
N ASP A 255 -3.90 -1.60 18.34
CA ASP A 255 -5.31 -2.01 18.23
C ASP A 255 -6.24 -1.04 18.96
N GLU A 256 -5.91 -0.64 20.18
CA GLU A 256 -6.71 0.30 20.97
C GLU A 256 -6.89 1.66 20.27
N GLU A 257 -5.80 2.22 19.76
CA GLU A 257 -5.85 3.50 19.06
C GLU A 257 -6.64 3.37 17.74
N LEU A 258 -6.43 2.28 16.97
CA LEU A 258 -7.13 2.01 15.73
C LEU A 258 -8.62 1.76 15.94
N TRP A 259 -8.99 0.95 16.94
CA TRP A 259 -10.41 0.70 17.27
C TRP A 259 -11.13 1.98 17.69
N ALA A 260 -10.49 2.82 18.50
CA ALA A 260 -11.08 4.11 18.87
C ALA A 260 -11.31 5.02 17.64
N LEU A 261 -10.44 4.94 16.63
CA LEU A 261 -10.56 5.63 15.35
C LEU A 261 -11.46 4.90 14.33
N GLY A 262 -12.14 3.82 14.72
CA GLY A 262 -13.07 3.09 13.86
C GLY A 262 -12.40 2.14 12.87
N VAL A 263 -11.08 1.99 12.91
CA VAL A 263 -10.36 1.04 12.06
C VAL A 263 -10.52 -0.37 12.62
N PRO A 264 -11.16 -1.31 11.92
CA PRO A 264 -11.46 -2.64 12.43
C PRO A 264 -10.24 -3.58 12.31
N SER A 265 -9.10 -3.24 12.94
CA SER A 265 -7.95 -4.15 13.02
C SER A 265 -8.36 -5.44 13.71
N LYS A 266 -8.07 -6.60 13.11
CA LYS A 266 -8.57 -7.89 13.56
C LYS A 266 -7.50 -8.93 13.75
N THR A 267 -6.59 -9.05 12.80
CA THR A 267 -5.55 -10.07 12.78
C THR A 267 -4.18 -9.42 12.94
N LYS A 268 -3.34 -10.04 13.75
CA LYS A 268 -1.94 -9.64 13.94
C LYS A 268 -1.08 -10.88 14.14
N HIS A 269 0.06 -10.92 13.48
CA HIS A 269 1.02 -12.03 13.60
C HIS A 269 2.43 -11.60 13.22
N ASN A 270 3.39 -12.51 13.44
CA ASN A 270 4.74 -12.34 12.94
C ASN A 270 4.80 -12.74 11.46
N GLU A 271 5.65 -12.07 10.70
CA GLU A 271 6.05 -12.44 9.36
C GLU A 271 7.36 -13.24 9.34
N VAL A 272 7.79 -13.66 8.13
CA VAL A 272 8.92 -14.59 7.99
C VAL A 272 10.24 -13.93 8.38
N ALA A 273 10.47 -12.66 8.01
CA ALA A 273 11.69 -11.97 8.37
C ALA A 273 11.74 -11.60 9.88
N PRO A 274 12.90 -11.68 10.53
CA PRO A 274 13.04 -11.21 11.90
C PRO A 274 12.55 -9.78 12.07
N THR A 275 11.81 -9.50 13.13
CA THR A 275 11.18 -8.20 13.45
C THR A 275 10.13 -7.71 12.47
N GLN A 276 9.73 -8.55 11.50
CA GLN A 276 8.63 -8.27 10.58
C GLN A 276 7.32 -8.79 11.15
N HIS A 277 6.27 -8.02 10.97
CA HIS A 277 4.93 -8.30 11.49
C HIS A 277 3.87 -7.84 10.48
N GLU A 278 2.65 -8.32 10.66
CA GLU A 278 1.49 -7.93 9.87
C GLU A 278 0.29 -7.59 10.75
N MET A 279 -0.49 -6.63 10.28
CA MET A 279 -1.83 -6.33 10.78
C MET A 279 -2.82 -6.35 9.62
N ALA A 280 -3.91 -7.11 9.78
CA ALA A 280 -4.98 -7.18 8.79
C ALA A 280 -6.31 -6.66 9.39
N PRO A 281 -6.95 -5.65 8.75
CA PRO A 281 -8.26 -5.16 9.14
C PRO A 281 -9.37 -6.02 8.53
N VAL A 282 -10.59 -5.89 9.06
CA VAL A 282 -11.78 -6.27 8.32
C VAL A 282 -11.96 -5.28 7.16
N TYR A 283 -12.44 -5.78 6.02
CA TYR A 283 -12.69 -4.95 4.83
C TYR A 283 -13.76 -3.87 5.07
N ASP A 284 -13.68 -2.79 4.31
CA ASP A 284 -14.65 -1.71 4.26
C ASP A 284 -14.83 -1.22 2.81
N GLN A 285 -15.68 -0.24 2.58
CA GLN A 285 -15.78 0.45 1.29
C GLN A 285 -14.42 1.00 0.89
N ALA A 286 -14.09 0.97 -0.40
CA ALA A 286 -12.72 1.26 -0.86
C ALA A 286 -12.19 2.64 -0.44
N ASN A 287 -13.02 3.69 -0.43
CA ASN A 287 -12.61 5.02 0.06
C ASN A 287 -12.33 5.05 1.56
N VAL A 288 -13.18 4.42 2.37
CA VAL A 288 -12.99 4.32 3.83
C VAL A 288 -11.77 3.45 4.14
N ALA A 289 -11.60 2.32 3.44
CA ALA A 289 -10.43 1.46 3.59
C ALA A 289 -9.10 2.17 3.25
N CYS A 290 -9.10 3.05 2.23
CA CYS A 290 -7.95 3.90 1.92
C CYS A 290 -7.63 4.88 3.05
N ASP A 291 -8.65 5.55 3.59
CA ASP A 291 -8.49 6.45 4.73
C ASP A 291 -7.97 5.69 5.96
N HIS A 292 -8.57 4.54 6.28
CA HIS A 292 -8.15 3.67 7.37
C HIS A 292 -6.71 3.21 7.23
N ASN A 293 -6.24 2.90 6.01
CA ASN A 293 -4.86 2.49 5.78
C ASN A 293 -3.88 3.64 6.02
N GLN A 294 -4.21 4.88 5.63
CA GLN A 294 -3.39 6.06 5.95
C GLN A 294 -3.31 6.30 7.46
N LEU A 295 -4.44 6.25 8.16
CA LEU A 295 -4.49 6.35 9.61
C LEU A 295 -3.69 5.24 10.29
N THR A 296 -3.77 4.01 9.78
CA THR A 296 -3.01 2.87 10.29
C THR A 296 -1.51 3.13 10.22
N MET A 297 -1.00 3.55 9.06
CA MET A 297 0.43 3.83 8.87
C MET A 297 0.93 4.96 9.80
N GLU A 298 0.14 6.01 9.96
CA GLU A 298 0.46 7.12 10.85
C GLU A 298 0.45 6.68 12.32
N THR A 299 -0.58 5.93 12.72
CA THR A 299 -0.75 5.44 14.09
C THR A 299 0.36 4.44 14.46
N MET A 300 0.75 3.55 13.55
CA MET A 300 1.89 2.64 13.74
C MET A 300 3.18 3.38 14.10
N ARG A 301 3.52 4.43 13.34
CA ARG A 301 4.72 5.25 13.62
C ARG A 301 4.62 5.97 14.96
N SER A 302 3.46 6.53 15.27
CA SER A 302 3.23 7.27 16.52
C SER A 302 3.29 6.36 17.75
N VAL A 303 2.62 5.21 17.71
CA VAL A 303 2.61 4.23 18.82
C VAL A 303 3.99 3.62 19.01
N ALA A 304 4.69 3.26 17.93
CA ALA A 304 6.06 2.75 18.01
C ALA A 304 6.98 3.75 18.72
N LYS A 305 6.92 5.03 18.33
CA LYS A 305 7.72 6.08 18.95
C LYS A 305 7.46 6.22 20.46
N LYS A 306 6.19 6.15 20.88
CA LYS A 306 5.79 6.24 22.30
C LYS A 306 6.34 5.06 23.14
N LEU A 307 6.52 3.89 22.51
CA LEU A 307 7.01 2.67 23.15
C LEU A 307 8.52 2.42 22.98
N GLY A 308 9.27 3.41 22.51
CA GLY A 308 10.72 3.27 22.31
C GLY A 308 11.07 2.32 21.17
N LEU A 309 10.19 2.20 20.17
CA LEU A 309 10.37 1.46 18.95
C LEU A 309 10.37 2.40 17.73
N ALA A 310 10.85 1.92 16.60
CA ALA A 310 10.66 2.53 15.29
C ALA A 310 9.95 1.55 14.37
N CYS A 311 8.84 2.00 13.77
CA CYS A 311 8.09 1.24 12.77
C CYS A 311 8.60 1.63 11.37
N LEU A 312 9.12 0.65 10.62
CA LEU A 312 9.59 0.83 9.26
C LEU A 312 8.52 0.32 8.30
N LEU A 313 8.05 1.21 7.45
CA LEU A 313 7.05 0.92 6.41
C LEU A 313 7.64 0.90 5.00
N HIS A 314 8.96 1.05 4.86
CA HIS A 314 9.62 0.91 3.58
C HIS A 314 9.47 -0.53 3.05
N GLU A 315 9.34 -0.69 1.73
CA GLU A 315 9.13 -1.98 1.07
C GLU A 315 10.31 -2.95 1.26
N LYS A 316 11.52 -2.44 1.43
CA LYS A 316 12.74 -3.24 1.63
C LYS A 316 13.69 -2.58 2.62
N PRO A 317 13.38 -2.60 3.94
CA PRO A 317 14.23 -1.95 4.94
C PRO A 317 15.60 -2.62 5.07
N PHE A 318 15.66 -3.93 4.84
CA PHE A 318 16.86 -4.73 4.97
C PHE A 318 17.10 -5.57 3.72
N ASN A 319 18.33 -5.60 3.22
CA ASN A 319 18.69 -6.43 2.09
C ASN A 319 18.88 -7.90 2.53
N GLY A 320 18.58 -8.84 1.65
CA GLY A 320 18.81 -10.27 1.87
C GLY A 320 17.78 -11.00 2.75
N ILE A 321 16.68 -10.34 3.15
CA ILE A 321 15.52 -10.93 3.80
C ILE A 321 14.24 -10.43 3.14
N ASN A 322 13.06 -10.91 3.56
CA ASN A 322 11.77 -10.47 3.03
C ASN A 322 11.60 -8.94 3.06
N GLY A 323 10.90 -8.43 2.06
CA GLY A 323 10.38 -7.08 2.06
C GLY A 323 8.94 -7.04 2.60
N SER A 324 8.39 -5.84 2.74
CA SER A 324 7.03 -5.60 3.21
C SER A 324 6.13 -5.06 2.11
N GLY A 325 4.93 -5.59 2.03
CA GLY A 325 3.89 -5.15 1.10
C GLY A 325 2.58 -4.85 1.81
N LYS A 326 1.54 -4.68 0.99
CA LYS A 326 0.14 -4.69 1.37
C LYS A 326 -0.60 -5.63 0.44
N HIS A 327 -1.26 -6.63 0.99
CA HIS A 327 -2.17 -7.42 0.19
C HIS A 327 -3.49 -6.66 0.08
N ASN A 328 -3.81 -6.17 -1.11
CA ASN A 328 -5.06 -5.46 -1.38
C ASN A 328 -6.15 -6.49 -1.67
N ASN A 329 -6.89 -6.89 -0.64
CA ASN A 329 -8.03 -7.79 -0.76
C ASN A 329 -9.21 -7.02 -1.32
N TYR A 330 -9.63 -7.33 -2.55
CA TYR A 330 -10.64 -6.61 -3.29
C TYR A 330 -11.85 -7.50 -3.61
N SER A 331 -13.05 -6.97 -3.37
CA SER A 331 -14.30 -7.58 -3.80
C SER A 331 -15.33 -6.52 -4.18
N LEU A 332 -16.50 -6.97 -4.65
CA LEU A 332 -17.66 -6.14 -4.96
C LEU A 332 -18.86 -6.63 -4.13
N ALA A 333 -19.52 -5.74 -3.43
CA ALA A 333 -20.71 -6.04 -2.66
C ALA A 333 -21.88 -5.16 -3.09
N THR A 334 -23.09 -5.69 -2.99
CA THR A 334 -24.32 -4.92 -3.20
C THR A 334 -24.76 -4.24 -1.90
N ASP A 335 -25.61 -3.22 -2.00
CA ASP A 335 -26.18 -2.52 -0.85
C ASP A 335 -27.07 -3.41 0.03
N ASP A 336 -27.59 -4.51 -0.49
CA ASP A 336 -28.34 -5.54 0.23
C ASP A 336 -27.42 -6.69 0.76
N GLY A 337 -26.10 -6.49 0.74
CA GLY A 337 -25.12 -7.34 1.43
C GLY A 337 -24.67 -8.58 0.66
N ILE A 338 -24.90 -8.67 -0.64
CA ILE A 338 -24.47 -9.80 -1.47
C ILE A 338 -23.02 -9.54 -1.93
N ASN A 339 -22.08 -10.43 -1.57
CA ASN A 339 -20.75 -10.43 -2.16
C ASN A 339 -20.83 -11.08 -3.54
N LEU A 340 -20.52 -10.32 -4.58
CA LEU A 340 -20.61 -10.75 -5.99
C LEU A 340 -19.56 -11.78 -6.40
N LEU A 341 -18.46 -11.87 -5.65
CA LEU A 341 -17.40 -12.87 -5.86
C LEU A 341 -17.58 -14.12 -4.98
N SER A 342 -18.71 -14.27 -4.29
CA SER A 342 -19.00 -15.47 -3.52
C SER A 342 -19.64 -16.55 -4.39
N PRO A 343 -19.01 -17.74 -4.59
CA PRO A 343 -19.61 -18.83 -5.34
C PRO A 343 -20.92 -19.26 -4.71
N SER A 344 -21.94 -19.50 -5.51
CA SER A 344 -23.26 -19.97 -5.08
C SER A 344 -23.48 -21.44 -5.40
N LYS A 345 -24.30 -22.11 -4.56
CA LYS A 345 -24.80 -23.47 -4.86
C LYS A 345 -25.94 -23.48 -5.88
N ASP A 346 -26.56 -22.31 -6.10
CA ASP A 346 -27.62 -22.12 -7.09
C ASP A 346 -26.98 -22.02 -8.48
N PRO A 347 -27.37 -22.87 -9.45
CA PRO A 347 -26.76 -22.87 -10.80
C PRO A 347 -26.87 -21.51 -11.52
N ILE A 348 -27.99 -20.79 -11.36
CA ILE A 348 -28.18 -19.47 -11.99
C ILE A 348 -27.21 -18.45 -11.40
N LYS A 349 -27.14 -18.39 -10.08
CA LYS A 349 -26.19 -17.51 -9.37
C LYS A 349 -24.73 -17.91 -9.60
N ASN A 350 -24.48 -19.19 -9.86
CA ASN A 350 -23.14 -19.66 -10.20
C ASN A 350 -22.72 -19.20 -11.61
N ARG A 351 -23.65 -19.13 -12.58
CA ARG A 351 -23.38 -18.53 -13.91
C ARG A 351 -23.07 -17.03 -13.81
N GLN A 352 -23.81 -16.28 -13.00
CA GLN A 352 -23.47 -14.90 -12.68
C GLN A 352 -22.07 -14.76 -12.08
N PHE A 353 -21.72 -15.61 -11.12
CA PHE A 353 -20.39 -15.64 -10.53
C PHE A 353 -19.29 -15.91 -11.57
N LEU A 354 -19.48 -16.90 -12.46
CA LEU A 354 -18.51 -17.22 -13.51
C LEU A 354 -18.39 -16.10 -14.56
N LEU A 355 -19.49 -15.43 -14.91
CA LEU A 355 -19.44 -14.25 -15.78
C LEU A 355 -18.65 -13.10 -15.14
N LEU A 356 -18.85 -12.85 -13.85
CA LEU A 356 -18.07 -11.82 -13.11
C LEU A 356 -16.62 -12.24 -12.99
N LEU A 357 -16.33 -13.52 -12.76
CA LEU A 357 -14.95 -14.04 -12.74
C LEU A 357 -14.27 -13.86 -14.12
N ALA A 358 -14.99 -14.12 -15.20
CA ALA A 358 -14.51 -13.86 -16.56
C ALA A 358 -14.25 -12.36 -16.79
N ALA A 359 -15.08 -11.48 -16.21
CA ALA A 359 -14.83 -10.05 -16.28
C ALA A 359 -13.54 -9.63 -15.56
N PHE A 360 -13.23 -10.19 -14.39
CA PHE A 360 -11.94 -9.98 -13.73
C PHE A 360 -10.78 -10.50 -14.59
N LEU A 361 -10.94 -11.66 -15.21
CA LEU A 361 -9.92 -12.22 -16.09
C LEU A 361 -9.58 -11.26 -17.24
N GLN A 362 -10.60 -10.76 -17.93
CA GLN A 362 -10.44 -9.82 -19.03
C GLN A 362 -9.87 -8.48 -18.55
N ALA A 363 -10.42 -7.90 -17.49
CA ALA A 363 -9.99 -6.60 -16.95
C ALA A 363 -8.51 -6.62 -16.53
N VAL A 364 -8.07 -7.70 -15.89
CA VAL A 364 -6.68 -7.83 -15.43
C VAL A 364 -5.73 -8.11 -16.58
N ASP A 365 -6.13 -8.90 -17.58
CA ASP A 365 -5.29 -9.16 -18.76
C ASP A 365 -5.15 -7.93 -19.67
N GLU A 366 -6.23 -7.20 -19.93
CA GLU A 366 -6.22 -6.00 -20.77
C GLU A 366 -5.43 -4.85 -20.12
N HIS A 367 -5.48 -4.74 -18.79
CA HIS A 367 -4.89 -3.64 -18.03
C HIS A 367 -3.81 -4.08 -17.01
N ALA A 368 -3.11 -5.19 -17.31
CA ALA A 368 -2.00 -5.69 -16.49
C ALA A 368 -0.88 -4.66 -16.34
N ASP A 369 -0.63 -3.87 -17.37
CA ASP A 369 0.34 -2.78 -17.37
C ASP A 369 -0.04 -1.65 -16.38
N LEU A 370 -1.30 -1.20 -16.36
CA LEU A 370 -1.81 -0.21 -15.40
C LEU A 370 -1.80 -0.75 -13.97
N LEU A 371 -2.16 -2.02 -13.76
CA LEU A 371 -2.07 -2.65 -12.45
C LEU A 371 -0.62 -2.68 -11.96
N ARG A 372 0.33 -3.01 -12.83
CA ARG A 372 1.76 -2.95 -12.49
C ARG A 372 2.20 -1.51 -12.18
N ALA A 373 1.75 -0.52 -12.97
CA ALA A 373 2.02 0.88 -12.73
C ALA A 373 1.48 1.35 -11.36
N SER A 374 0.29 0.88 -10.97
CA SER A 374 -0.34 1.25 -9.70
C SER A 374 0.44 0.79 -8.46
N ALA A 375 1.27 -0.24 -8.60
CA ALA A 375 2.13 -0.77 -7.54
C ALA A 375 3.62 -0.40 -7.74
N ALA A 376 3.94 0.46 -8.71
CA ALA A 376 5.30 0.87 -9.00
C ALA A 376 5.80 1.93 -8.01
N SER A 377 7.02 1.76 -7.51
CA SER A 377 7.72 2.75 -6.68
C SER A 377 9.21 2.41 -6.59
N ALA A 378 10.03 3.37 -6.17
CA ALA A 378 11.45 3.13 -5.90
C ALA A 378 11.66 2.03 -4.86
N GLY A 379 10.81 1.98 -3.82
CA GLY A 379 10.83 0.93 -2.79
C GLY A 379 10.49 -0.46 -3.35
N ASN A 380 9.46 -0.55 -4.17
CA ASN A 380 9.05 -1.81 -4.78
C ASN A 380 10.05 -2.35 -5.83
N ASP A 381 10.86 -1.50 -6.46
CA ASP A 381 11.98 -1.94 -7.30
C ASP A 381 13.06 -2.71 -6.52
N HIS A 382 13.11 -2.56 -5.19
CA HIS A 382 13.98 -3.36 -4.32
C HIS A 382 13.30 -4.64 -3.81
N ARG A 383 11.96 -4.68 -3.78
CA ARG A 383 11.17 -5.78 -3.19
C ARG A 383 10.74 -6.81 -4.22
N LEU A 384 10.18 -6.37 -5.37
CA LEU A 384 9.57 -7.27 -6.35
C LEU A 384 10.59 -8.21 -6.99
N GLY A 385 10.17 -9.46 -7.21
CA GLY A 385 11.01 -10.50 -7.81
C GLY A 385 12.01 -11.16 -6.87
N GLY A 386 11.98 -10.88 -5.57
CA GLY A 386 12.87 -11.48 -4.58
C GLY A 386 12.19 -11.77 -3.24
N PHE A 387 12.67 -12.80 -2.51
CA PHE A 387 12.27 -13.11 -1.13
C PHE A 387 10.76 -12.96 -0.88
N GLU A 388 9.97 -13.91 -1.41
CA GLU A 388 8.50 -14.00 -1.23
C GLU A 388 7.68 -12.83 -1.81
N ALA A 389 8.27 -12.00 -2.66
CA ALA A 389 7.55 -11.00 -3.42
C ALA A 389 7.32 -11.46 -4.87
N PRO A 390 6.14 -11.22 -5.46
CA PRO A 390 5.86 -11.62 -6.84
C PRO A 390 6.81 -10.93 -7.81
N PRO A 391 7.14 -11.56 -8.97
CA PRO A 391 7.85 -10.89 -10.03
C PRO A 391 7.01 -9.75 -10.61
N ALA A 392 7.65 -8.85 -11.38
CA ALA A 392 6.99 -7.71 -12.01
C ALA A 392 6.10 -8.10 -13.22
N ILE A 393 5.41 -9.21 -13.11
CA ILE A 393 4.51 -9.81 -14.12
C ILE A 393 3.15 -10.05 -13.45
N ILE A 394 2.08 -9.53 -14.04
CA ILE A 394 0.73 -9.80 -13.55
C ILE A 394 0.25 -11.14 -14.11
N SER A 395 -0.22 -12.01 -13.24
CA SER A 395 -0.93 -13.25 -13.56
C SER A 395 -2.02 -13.51 -12.53
N ILE A 396 -3.03 -14.29 -12.90
CA ILE A 396 -4.15 -14.64 -12.03
C ILE A 396 -4.03 -16.10 -11.59
N PHE A 397 -4.14 -16.32 -10.28
CA PHE A 397 -4.35 -17.64 -9.71
C PHE A 397 -5.84 -17.87 -9.42
N LEU A 398 -6.41 -18.95 -9.95
CA LEU A 398 -7.77 -19.39 -9.68
C LEU A 398 -7.82 -20.76 -8.95
N GLY A 399 -6.76 -21.53 -9.03
CA GLY A 399 -6.72 -22.94 -8.64
C GLY A 399 -7.31 -23.85 -9.74
N GLU A 400 -6.99 -25.15 -9.67
CA GLU A 400 -7.34 -26.09 -10.71
C GLU A 400 -8.86 -26.27 -10.87
N SER A 401 -9.57 -26.42 -9.74
CA SER A 401 -11.03 -26.67 -9.74
C SER A 401 -11.81 -25.51 -10.37
N LEU A 402 -11.50 -24.26 -10.01
CA LEU A 402 -12.19 -23.09 -10.53
C LEU A 402 -11.79 -22.81 -11.98
N THR A 403 -10.54 -23.05 -12.34
CA THR A 403 -10.07 -22.98 -13.73
C THR A 403 -10.84 -23.97 -14.59
N GLN A 404 -10.98 -25.22 -14.15
CA GLN A 404 -11.74 -26.22 -14.88
C GLN A 404 -13.23 -25.85 -14.99
N SER A 405 -13.85 -25.36 -13.92
CA SER A 405 -15.25 -24.89 -13.96
C SER A 405 -15.48 -23.77 -14.97
N LEU A 406 -14.48 -22.87 -15.12
CA LEU A 406 -14.55 -21.78 -16.09
C LEU A 406 -14.39 -22.31 -17.53
N LEU A 407 -13.52 -23.29 -17.76
CA LEU A 407 -13.35 -23.98 -19.05
C LEU A 407 -14.60 -24.76 -19.44
N ASP A 408 -15.15 -25.54 -18.49
CA ASP A 408 -16.40 -26.30 -18.71
C ASP A 408 -17.57 -25.39 -19.09
N ALA A 409 -17.68 -24.22 -18.39
CA ALA A 409 -18.69 -23.22 -18.72
C ALA A 409 -18.49 -22.60 -20.11
N ALA A 410 -17.24 -22.40 -20.53
CA ALA A 410 -16.89 -21.92 -21.87
C ALA A 410 -17.27 -22.95 -22.98
N GLU A 411 -17.23 -24.24 -22.68
CA GLU A 411 -17.65 -25.30 -23.57
C GLU A 411 -19.16 -25.58 -23.54
N GLY A 412 -19.92 -24.83 -22.72
CA GLY A 412 -21.36 -24.99 -22.58
C GLY A 412 -21.79 -26.20 -21.74
N ALA A 413 -20.88 -26.78 -20.98
CA ALA A 413 -21.16 -27.89 -20.07
C ALA A 413 -22.09 -27.46 -18.94
N VAL A 414 -23.01 -28.32 -18.53
CA VAL A 414 -23.85 -28.12 -17.35
C VAL A 414 -22.95 -28.31 -16.10
N LEU A 415 -22.75 -27.23 -15.36
CA LEU A 415 -21.95 -27.26 -14.14
C LEU A 415 -22.51 -28.28 -13.14
N GLY A 416 -21.73 -29.33 -12.88
CA GLY A 416 -22.06 -30.34 -11.89
C GLY A 416 -22.02 -29.75 -10.48
N LYS A 417 -22.68 -30.41 -9.52
CA LYS A 417 -22.53 -30.06 -8.09
C LYS A 417 -21.09 -30.35 -7.67
N ALA A 418 -20.38 -29.31 -7.26
CA ALA A 418 -19.07 -29.50 -6.62
C ALA A 418 -19.25 -30.45 -5.39
N GLN A 419 -18.60 -31.61 -5.44
CA GLN A 419 -18.56 -32.52 -4.29
C GLN A 419 -17.56 -31.93 -3.28
N ARG A 420 -18.05 -31.53 -2.12
CA ARG A 420 -17.18 -31.09 -1.03
C ARG A 420 -16.41 -32.30 -0.48
N GLU A 421 -15.11 -32.28 -0.65
CA GLU A 421 -14.22 -33.27 -0.06
C GLU A 421 -14.07 -32.98 1.45
N LEU A 422 -14.24 -34.02 2.28
CA LEU A 422 -14.03 -33.91 3.71
C LEU A 422 -12.61 -34.39 4.05
N LEU A 423 -11.85 -33.54 4.67
CA LEU A 423 -10.55 -33.86 5.23
C LEU A 423 -10.73 -34.55 6.58
N ARG A 424 -10.21 -35.78 6.68
CA ARG A 424 -10.20 -36.57 7.91
C ARG A 424 -8.80 -36.61 8.46
N THR A 425 -8.60 -36.07 9.66
CA THR A 425 -7.30 -36.10 10.34
C THR A 425 -6.90 -37.46 10.88
N GLY A 426 -7.82 -38.43 10.88
CA GLY A 426 -7.61 -39.75 11.47
C GLY A 426 -7.72 -39.79 13.01
N VAL A 427 -8.01 -38.66 13.64
CA VAL A 427 -8.19 -38.54 15.09
C VAL A 427 -9.66 -38.34 15.39
N SER A 428 -10.28 -39.26 16.15
CA SER A 428 -11.73 -39.27 16.41
C SER A 428 -12.25 -38.04 17.20
N ALA A 429 -11.38 -37.37 17.96
CA ALA A 429 -11.73 -36.17 18.73
C ALA A 429 -11.67 -34.88 17.90
N LEU A 430 -11.12 -34.91 16.68
CA LEU A 430 -11.04 -33.75 15.82
C LEU A 430 -12.23 -33.71 14.85
N PRO A 431 -12.81 -32.54 14.58
CA PRO A 431 -13.89 -32.39 13.61
C PRO A 431 -13.41 -32.74 12.19
N GLU A 432 -14.32 -33.25 11.37
CA GLU A 432 -14.09 -33.36 9.93
C GLU A 432 -14.07 -31.94 9.34
N LEU A 433 -13.04 -31.62 8.56
CA LEU A 433 -12.89 -30.31 7.91
C LEU A 433 -13.40 -30.40 6.47
N VAL A 434 -14.13 -29.41 6.04
CA VAL A 434 -14.50 -29.26 4.62
C VAL A 434 -13.28 -28.67 3.91
N LYS A 435 -12.76 -29.39 2.91
CA LYS A 435 -11.69 -28.89 2.07
C LYS A 435 -12.18 -27.74 1.21
N ASP A 436 -11.43 -26.67 1.15
CA ASP A 436 -11.69 -25.59 0.20
C ASP A 436 -11.40 -26.06 -1.23
N ASP A 437 -12.11 -25.53 -2.21
CA ASP A 437 -12.02 -25.93 -3.63
C ASP A 437 -10.66 -25.59 -4.26
N SER A 438 -9.89 -24.68 -3.66
CA SER A 438 -8.53 -24.33 -4.09
C SER A 438 -7.63 -24.08 -2.89
N ASP A 439 -6.34 -24.43 -3.03
CA ASP A 439 -5.30 -24.00 -2.10
C ASP A 439 -4.91 -22.54 -2.39
N ARG A 440 -4.23 -21.90 -1.45
CA ARG A 440 -3.69 -20.55 -1.63
C ARG A 440 -2.34 -20.60 -2.33
N ASN A 441 -2.20 -19.89 -3.46
CA ASN A 441 -0.89 -19.72 -4.09
C ASN A 441 -0.24 -18.42 -3.59
N ARG A 442 0.64 -18.54 -2.62
CA ARG A 442 1.38 -17.40 -2.03
C ARG A 442 2.31 -16.69 -3.03
N THR A 443 2.62 -17.31 -4.17
CA THR A 443 3.54 -16.75 -5.17
C THR A 443 2.82 -15.91 -6.22
N SER A 444 1.49 -16.03 -6.34
CA SER A 444 0.71 -15.31 -7.35
C SER A 444 0.57 -13.82 -7.00
N PRO A 445 0.77 -12.91 -7.94
CA PRO A 445 0.56 -11.48 -7.74
C PRO A 445 -0.93 -11.10 -7.63
N PHE A 446 -1.84 -11.88 -8.22
CA PHE A 446 -3.28 -11.65 -8.19
C PHE A 446 -4.02 -12.98 -8.02
N ALA A 447 -4.45 -13.28 -6.79
CA ALA A 447 -4.99 -14.58 -6.43
C ALA A 447 -6.46 -14.49 -6.02
N PHE A 448 -7.30 -15.38 -6.53
CA PHE A 448 -8.65 -15.60 -6.00
C PHE A 448 -8.59 -16.43 -4.72
N THR A 449 -9.18 -15.94 -3.64
CA THR A 449 -9.12 -16.55 -2.31
C THR A 449 -10.51 -16.91 -1.77
N GLY A 450 -11.39 -17.41 -2.66
CA GLY A 450 -12.69 -17.97 -2.32
C GLY A 450 -13.86 -17.00 -2.47
N ASN A 451 -13.71 -15.72 -2.14
CA ASN A 451 -14.76 -14.70 -2.28
C ASN A 451 -14.22 -13.29 -2.55
N LYS A 452 -12.96 -13.19 -2.90
CA LYS A 452 -12.26 -11.94 -3.19
C LYS A 452 -11.00 -12.22 -3.99
N PHE A 453 -10.46 -11.21 -4.64
CA PHE A 453 -9.11 -11.22 -5.20
C PHE A 453 -8.14 -10.52 -4.26
N GLU A 454 -6.94 -11.05 -4.16
CA GLU A 454 -5.85 -10.53 -3.38
C GLU A 454 -4.73 -10.07 -4.31
N PHE A 455 -4.52 -8.75 -4.41
CA PHE A 455 -3.42 -8.17 -5.17
C PHE A 455 -2.23 -7.88 -4.27
N ARG A 456 -1.13 -8.59 -4.48
CA ARG A 456 0.02 -8.66 -3.56
C ARG A 456 1.18 -7.74 -3.90
N MET A 457 1.08 -6.94 -4.96
CA MET A 457 2.22 -6.14 -5.43
C MET A 457 2.32 -4.77 -4.76
N VAL A 458 1.29 -4.26 -4.10
CA VAL A 458 1.33 -2.94 -3.47
C VAL A 458 2.40 -2.87 -2.40
N GLY A 459 3.22 -1.83 -2.42
CA GLY A 459 4.27 -1.61 -1.44
C GLY A 459 3.73 -1.19 -0.07
N SER A 460 4.45 -1.56 0.98
CA SER A 460 4.07 -1.27 2.38
C SER A 460 3.91 0.22 2.66
N ALA A 461 4.72 1.10 2.05
CA ALA A 461 4.62 2.55 2.21
C ALA A 461 3.60 3.22 1.28
N GLN A 462 3.12 2.52 0.24
CA GLN A 462 2.26 3.11 -0.78
C GLN A 462 0.80 3.28 -0.31
N SER A 463 0.09 4.26 -0.88
CA SER A 463 -1.37 4.31 -0.84
C SER A 463 -1.97 3.19 -1.69
N ILE A 464 -3.07 2.60 -1.23
CA ILE A 464 -3.83 1.62 -2.01
C ILE A 464 -4.80 2.26 -3.02
N ALA A 465 -4.91 3.59 -3.03
CA ALA A 465 -5.92 4.29 -3.82
C ALA A 465 -5.76 4.03 -5.33
N LEU A 466 -4.55 4.23 -5.90
CA LEU A 466 -4.33 4.08 -7.35
C LEU A 466 -4.61 2.64 -7.83
N THR A 467 -4.24 1.63 -7.05
CA THR A 467 -4.56 0.23 -7.36
C THR A 467 -6.07 0.02 -7.48
N ASN A 468 -6.84 0.57 -6.53
CA ASN A 468 -8.29 0.43 -6.55
C ASN A 468 -8.94 1.29 -7.65
N VAL A 469 -8.37 2.45 -7.97
CA VAL A 469 -8.77 3.26 -9.14
C VAL A 469 -8.66 2.44 -10.43
N VAL A 470 -7.51 1.78 -10.64
CA VAL A 470 -7.28 0.96 -11.84
C VAL A 470 -8.24 -0.23 -11.89
N LEU A 471 -8.38 -0.98 -10.79
CA LEU A 471 -9.28 -2.13 -10.72
C LEU A 471 -10.74 -1.73 -11.00
N ASN A 472 -11.23 -0.68 -10.35
CA ASN A 472 -12.59 -0.19 -10.54
C ASN A 472 -12.83 0.23 -11.98
N THR A 473 -11.90 0.98 -12.59
CA THR A 473 -12.06 1.50 -13.97
C THR A 473 -12.00 0.38 -15.01
N ALA A 474 -11.05 -0.55 -14.85
CA ALA A 474 -10.95 -1.72 -15.73
C ALA A 474 -12.21 -2.60 -15.67
N LEU A 475 -12.73 -2.83 -14.46
CA LEU A 475 -13.98 -3.58 -14.29
C LEU A 475 -15.19 -2.83 -14.84
N ALA A 476 -15.27 -1.51 -14.70
CA ALA A 476 -16.33 -0.70 -15.28
C ALA A 476 -16.38 -0.84 -16.81
N ASP A 477 -15.20 -0.87 -17.47
CA ASP A 477 -15.09 -1.05 -18.89
C ASP A 477 -15.59 -2.44 -19.32
N VAL A 478 -15.12 -3.50 -18.70
CA VAL A 478 -15.53 -4.87 -19.06
C VAL A 478 -17.00 -5.13 -18.75
N PHE A 479 -17.51 -4.66 -17.60
CA PHE A 479 -18.94 -4.77 -17.28
C PHE A 479 -19.80 -4.03 -18.29
N THR A 480 -19.35 -2.88 -18.79
CA THR A 480 -20.03 -2.13 -19.85
C THR A 480 -20.01 -2.90 -21.17
N GLN A 481 -18.89 -3.51 -21.54
CA GLN A 481 -18.79 -4.37 -22.75
C GLN A 481 -19.75 -5.57 -22.64
N PHE A 482 -19.77 -6.26 -21.51
CA PHE A 482 -20.65 -7.40 -21.29
C PHE A 482 -22.13 -6.99 -21.30
N ALA A 483 -22.47 -5.88 -20.64
CA ALA A 483 -23.83 -5.35 -20.66
C ALA A 483 -24.29 -5.00 -22.08
N ASN A 484 -23.45 -4.37 -22.90
CA ASN A 484 -23.75 -4.04 -24.29
C ASN A 484 -24.07 -5.31 -25.12
N ARG A 485 -23.29 -6.38 -24.93
CA ARG A 485 -23.53 -7.66 -25.60
C ARG A 485 -24.87 -8.29 -25.21
N LEU A 486 -25.15 -8.32 -23.88
CA LEU A 486 -26.39 -8.88 -23.34
C LEU A 486 -27.64 -8.08 -23.75
N GLU A 487 -27.54 -6.77 -23.93
CA GLU A 487 -28.63 -5.92 -24.39
C GLU A 487 -28.97 -6.15 -25.87
N GLN A 488 -27.96 -6.50 -26.67
CA GLN A 488 -28.13 -6.78 -28.11
C GLN A 488 -28.59 -8.21 -28.40
N SER A 489 -28.53 -9.11 -27.42
CA SER A 489 -28.90 -10.52 -27.62
C SER A 489 -30.39 -10.77 -27.32
N GLU A 490 -31.03 -11.55 -28.19
CA GLU A 490 -32.39 -12.06 -27.96
C GLU A 490 -32.42 -13.20 -26.93
N ASP A 491 -31.32 -13.97 -26.82
CA ASP A 491 -31.12 -15.05 -25.84
C ASP A 491 -29.92 -14.74 -24.95
N ARG A 492 -30.21 -14.06 -23.82
CA ARG A 492 -29.19 -13.66 -22.83
C ARG A 492 -28.49 -14.84 -22.19
N ASP A 493 -29.18 -15.96 -22.03
CA ASP A 493 -28.59 -17.14 -21.40
C ASP A 493 -27.54 -17.78 -22.31
N SER A 494 -27.80 -17.86 -23.59
CA SER A 494 -26.81 -18.29 -24.57
C SER A 494 -25.65 -17.31 -24.67
N GLU A 495 -25.95 -16.00 -24.64
CA GLU A 495 -24.92 -14.95 -24.74
C GLU A 495 -23.97 -14.93 -23.54
N ILE A 496 -24.45 -15.22 -22.34
CA ILE A 496 -23.56 -15.36 -21.12
C ILE A 496 -22.52 -16.46 -21.39
N GLY A 497 -22.96 -17.62 -21.94
CA GLY A 497 -22.04 -18.69 -22.30
C GLY A 497 -21.00 -18.26 -23.35
N SER A 498 -21.46 -17.53 -24.36
CA SER A 498 -20.61 -16.98 -25.44
C SER A 498 -19.58 -15.98 -24.88
N ILE A 499 -20.00 -15.07 -23.98
CA ILE A 499 -19.10 -14.12 -23.35
C ILE A 499 -18.02 -14.84 -22.55
N ILE A 500 -18.39 -15.85 -21.75
CA ILE A 500 -17.42 -16.62 -20.97
C ILE A 500 -16.43 -17.32 -21.89
N ALA A 501 -16.93 -17.99 -22.97
CA ALA A 501 -16.10 -18.70 -23.92
C ALA A 501 -15.10 -17.78 -24.64
N ASP A 502 -15.57 -16.64 -25.13
CA ASP A 502 -14.74 -15.64 -25.81
C ASP A 502 -13.67 -15.09 -24.85
N THR A 503 -14.05 -14.80 -23.61
CA THR A 503 -13.14 -14.26 -22.60
C THR A 503 -12.06 -15.27 -22.25
N VAL A 504 -12.43 -16.53 -22.00
CA VAL A 504 -11.45 -17.58 -21.67
C VAL A 504 -10.50 -17.81 -22.85
N SER A 505 -11.03 -17.82 -24.08
CA SER A 505 -10.21 -18.00 -25.29
C SER A 505 -9.17 -16.89 -25.48
N ARG A 506 -9.55 -15.64 -25.24
CA ARG A 506 -8.67 -14.47 -25.48
C ARG A 506 -7.76 -14.15 -24.32
N HIS A 507 -8.29 -14.23 -23.09
CA HIS A 507 -7.65 -13.74 -21.88
C HIS A 507 -7.21 -14.86 -20.93
N GLY A 508 -7.49 -16.13 -21.23
CA GLY A 508 -7.02 -17.28 -20.44
C GLY A 508 -5.50 -17.39 -20.31
N ARG A 509 -4.76 -16.70 -21.20
CA ARG A 509 -3.29 -16.63 -21.15
C ARG A 509 -2.73 -16.08 -19.83
N ILE A 510 -3.51 -15.28 -19.09
CA ILE A 510 -3.08 -14.68 -17.82
C ILE A 510 -3.25 -15.63 -16.62
N ILE A 511 -4.04 -16.72 -16.77
CA ILE A 511 -4.23 -17.71 -15.70
C ILE A 511 -2.94 -18.50 -15.51
N PHE A 512 -2.40 -18.48 -14.29
CA PHE A 512 -1.24 -19.27 -13.93
C PHE A 512 -1.37 -19.82 -12.50
N ASN A 513 -1.52 -21.13 -12.38
CA ASN A 513 -1.70 -21.85 -11.12
C ASN A 513 -0.38 -22.41 -10.55
N GLY A 514 0.76 -22.17 -11.22
CA GLY A 514 2.07 -22.67 -10.84
C GLY A 514 2.85 -21.73 -9.91
N ASN A 515 4.14 -22.02 -9.77
CA ASN A 515 5.06 -21.21 -8.94
C ASN A 515 5.57 -19.98 -9.71
N ASN A 516 5.06 -18.80 -9.35
CA ASN A 516 5.45 -17.53 -9.96
C ASN A 516 6.91 -17.10 -9.62
N TYR A 517 7.56 -17.72 -8.63
CA TYR A 517 8.96 -17.43 -8.30
C TYR A 517 9.96 -18.20 -9.15
N ALA A 518 9.50 -19.17 -9.93
CA ALA A 518 10.38 -19.95 -10.80
C ALA A 518 10.86 -19.14 -12.00
N GLU A 519 12.15 -19.21 -12.33
CA GLU A 519 12.73 -18.56 -13.53
C GLU A 519 11.99 -18.99 -14.82
N ALA A 520 11.55 -20.24 -14.89
CA ALA A 520 10.78 -20.76 -16.01
C ALA A 520 9.45 -20.00 -16.24
N TRP A 521 8.90 -19.37 -15.19
CA TRP A 521 7.70 -18.54 -15.33
C TRP A 521 7.95 -17.28 -16.18
N VAL A 522 9.09 -16.64 -16.03
CA VAL A 522 9.43 -15.43 -16.79
C VAL A 522 9.45 -15.75 -18.30
N GLU A 523 10.05 -16.89 -18.69
CA GLU A 523 10.08 -17.32 -20.09
C GLU A 523 8.67 -17.73 -20.60
N GLU A 524 7.89 -18.38 -19.76
CA GLU A 524 6.51 -18.73 -20.08
C GLU A 524 5.64 -17.46 -20.24
N ALA A 525 5.79 -16.47 -19.38
CA ALA A 525 5.08 -15.19 -19.48
C ALA A 525 5.41 -14.44 -20.78
N LYS A 526 6.69 -14.43 -21.18
CA LYS A 526 7.12 -13.89 -22.48
C LYS A 526 6.44 -14.63 -23.64
N ARG A 527 6.41 -15.95 -23.60
CA ARG A 527 5.75 -16.80 -24.62
C ARG A 527 4.24 -16.51 -24.72
N ARG A 528 3.60 -16.22 -23.61
CA ARG A 528 2.18 -15.84 -23.51
C ARG A 528 1.91 -14.39 -23.94
N GLY A 529 2.96 -13.59 -24.14
CA GLY A 529 2.85 -12.17 -24.48
C GLY A 529 2.33 -11.30 -23.33
N LEU A 530 2.60 -11.70 -22.07
CA LEU A 530 2.24 -10.90 -20.90
C LEU A 530 3.23 -9.73 -20.72
N PRO A 531 2.77 -8.55 -20.30
CA PRO A 531 3.64 -7.42 -20.02
C PRO A 531 4.65 -7.74 -18.90
N ILE A 532 5.93 -7.47 -19.14
CA ILE A 532 7.00 -7.59 -18.16
C ILE A 532 7.58 -6.21 -17.96
N LEU A 533 7.23 -5.56 -16.85
CA LEU A 533 7.64 -4.21 -16.51
C LEU A 533 8.52 -4.27 -15.27
N GLU A 534 9.80 -4.53 -15.47
CA GLU A 534 10.74 -4.81 -14.38
C GLU A 534 10.92 -3.62 -13.45
N THR A 535 10.84 -2.38 -13.97
CA THR A 535 11.14 -1.17 -13.23
C THR A 535 9.94 -0.26 -13.07
N ALA A 536 9.97 0.57 -12.03
CA ALA A 536 8.95 1.57 -11.80
C ALA A 536 8.90 2.61 -12.92
N VAL A 537 10.06 3.03 -13.46
CA VAL A 537 10.14 4.01 -14.54
C VAL A 537 9.39 3.52 -15.78
N GLU A 538 9.66 2.26 -16.22
CA GLU A 538 8.96 1.65 -17.36
C GLU A 538 7.44 1.48 -17.09
N ALA A 539 7.07 1.20 -15.85
CA ALA A 539 5.67 1.04 -15.47
C ALA A 539 4.91 2.38 -15.48
N PHE A 540 5.54 3.47 -15.04
CA PHE A 540 4.90 4.79 -15.02
C PHE A 540 4.51 5.27 -16.41
N ASP A 541 5.31 4.95 -17.46
CA ASP A 541 5.01 5.32 -18.84
C ASP A 541 3.68 4.75 -19.34
N ARG A 542 3.16 3.69 -18.70
CA ARG A 542 1.86 3.09 -19.04
C ARG A 542 0.69 4.02 -18.72
N LEU A 543 0.81 4.91 -17.75
CA LEU A 543 -0.26 5.85 -17.39
C LEU A 543 -0.62 6.84 -18.51
N ILE A 544 0.33 7.12 -19.40
CA ILE A 544 0.16 8.12 -20.48
C ILE A 544 0.02 7.49 -21.86
N LEU A 545 -0.14 6.18 -21.97
CA LEU A 545 -0.46 5.54 -23.24
C LEU A 545 -1.85 5.99 -23.70
N PRO A 546 -2.04 6.28 -25.02
CA PRO A 546 -3.31 6.79 -25.53
C PRO A 546 -4.53 5.92 -25.18
N GLU A 547 -4.38 4.60 -25.21
CA GLU A 547 -5.41 3.63 -24.84
C GLU A 547 -5.79 3.71 -23.36
N ASN A 548 -4.83 3.92 -22.48
CA ASN A 548 -5.03 4.02 -21.04
C ASN A 548 -5.64 5.38 -20.65
N ILE A 549 -5.21 6.47 -21.29
CA ILE A 549 -5.85 7.78 -21.16
C ILE A 549 -7.31 7.70 -21.61
N ALA A 550 -7.58 7.10 -22.80
CA ALA A 550 -8.93 6.95 -23.32
C ALA A 550 -9.84 6.11 -22.40
N LEU A 551 -9.29 5.09 -21.73
CA LEU A 551 -10.00 4.33 -20.70
C LEU A 551 -10.45 5.25 -19.55
N PHE A 552 -9.54 5.99 -18.96
CA PHE A 552 -9.83 6.85 -17.81
C PHE A 552 -10.80 7.99 -18.18
N GLU A 553 -10.65 8.61 -19.35
CA GLU A 553 -11.55 9.66 -19.82
C GLU A 553 -12.96 9.14 -20.11
N ARG A 554 -13.09 7.94 -20.68
CA ARG A 554 -14.38 7.28 -20.95
C ARG A 554 -15.25 7.15 -19.70
N TYR A 555 -14.62 6.88 -18.56
CA TYR A 555 -15.30 6.71 -17.27
C TYR A 555 -15.21 7.94 -16.37
N GLY A 556 -14.66 9.05 -16.85
CA GLY A 556 -14.55 10.29 -16.09
C GLY A 556 -13.66 10.21 -14.86
N VAL A 557 -12.71 9.26 -14.84
CA VAL A 557 -11.83 9.00 -13.67
C VAL A 557 -10.63 9.94 -13.67
N PHE A 558 -9.91 10.01 -14.77
CA PHE A 558 -8.84 10.98 -15.01
C PHE A 558 -9.04 11.66 -16.36
N THR A 559 -8.71 12.94 -16.43
CA THR A 559 -8.46 13.64 -17.70
C THR A 559 -7.06 13.31 -18.20
N GLN A 560 -6.80 13.57 -19.50
CA GLN A 560 -5.44 13.48 -20.05
C GLN A 560 -4.43 14.29 -19.23
N ALA A 561 -4.78 15.50 -18.83
CA ALA A 561 -3.93 16.36 -18.01
C ALA A 561 -3.63 15.76 -16.64
N GLU A 562 -4.62 15.14 -15.99
CA GLU A 562 -4.43 14.44 -14.71
C GLU A 562 -3.55 13.19 -14.85
N CYS A 563 -3.64 12.44 -15.95
CA CYS A 563 -2.74 11.32 -16.25
C CYS A 563 -1.28 11.78 -16.42
N GLN A 564 -1.06 12.82 -17.23
CA GLN A 564 0.26 13.40 -17.47
C GLN A 564 0.88 13.94 -16.18
N SER A 565 0.09 14.67 -15.38
CA SER A 565 0.53 15.18 -14.08
C SER A 565 1.02 14.06 -13.15
N ARG A 566 0.26 12.97 -13.04
CA ARG A 566 0.62 11.85 -12.17
C ARG A 566 1.88 11.13 -12.66
N HIS A 567 2.01 10.94 -13.96
CA HIS A 567 3.21 10.39 -14.57
C HIS A 567 4.46 11.21 -14.21
N GLU A 568 4.39 12.53 -14.40
CA GLU A 568 5.49 13.44 -14.07
C GLU A 568 5.84 13.41 -12.58
N ILE A 569 4.83 13.47 -11.68
CA ILE A 569 5.04 13.41 -10.23
C ILE A 569 5.68 12.08 -9.82
N LEU A 570 5.25 10.96 -10.40
CA LEU A 570 5.80 9.64 -10.05
C LEU A 570 7.27 9.51 -10.47
N LEU A 571 7.62 9.98 -11.66
CA LEU A 571 9.01 10.02 -12.14
C LEU A 571 9.87 10.95 -11.28
N GLU A 572 9.37 12.16 -11.00
CA GLU A 572 10.07 13.13 -10.16
C GLU A 572 10.31 12.58 -8.74
N ASN A 573 9.30 11.97 -8.13
CA ASN A 573 9.42 11.33 -6.82
C ASN A 573 10.42 10.17 -6.84
N TYR A 574 10.41 9.34 -7.89
CA TYR A 574 11.39 8.26 -8.06
C TYR A 574 12.82 8.83 -8.07
N GLY A 575 13.06 9.85 -8.90
CA GLY A 575 14.36 10.50 -8.99
C GLY A 575 14.81 11.12 -7.67
N LYS A 576 13.92 11.84 -6.97
CA LYS A 576 14.18 12.47 -5.67
C LYS A 576 14.50 11.44 -4.58
N ILE A 577 13.77 10.32 -4.51
CA ILE A 577 14.02 9.26 -3.52
C ILE A 577 15.42 8.69 -3.70
N ILE A 578 15.77 8.28 -4.92
CA ILE A 578 17.11 7.74 -5.20
C ILE A 578 18.22 8.80 -5.00
N SER A 579 17.93 10.06 -5.30
CA SER A 579 18.85 11.19 -5.03
C SER A 579 19.14 11.34 -3.53
N ILE A 580 18.10 11.28 -2.69
CA ILE A 580 18.24 11.33 -1.23
C ILE A 580 19.00 10.12 -0.70
N GLU A 581 18.72 8.93 -1.20
CA GLU A 581 19.47 7.72 -0.83
C GLU A 581 20.96 7.84 -1.18
N ALA A 582 21.27 8.30 -2.40
CA ALA A 582 22.66 8.49 -2.85
C ALA A 582 23.41 9.52 -2.01
N ALA A 583 22.80 10.68 -1.76
CA ALA A 583 23.37 11.72 -0.90
C ALA A 583 23.63 11.22 0.52
N THR A 584 22.67 10.48 1.10
CA THR A 584 22.79 9.88 2.43
C THR A 584 23.90 8.84 2.48
N MET A 585 24.01 7.99 1.46
CA MET A 585 25.07 6.99 1.38
C MET A 585 26.46 7.64 1.26
N ILE A 586 26.58 8.66 0.42
CA ILE A 586 27.83 9.45 0.28
C ILE A 586 28.24 10.05 1.63
N GLU A 587 27.30 10.62 2.36
CA GLU A 587 27.57 11.21 3.67
C GLU A 587 28.01 10.17 4.70
N MET A 588 27.28 9.06 4.81
CA MET A 588 27.60 7.97 5.75
C MET A 588 28.96 7.34 5.45
N VAL A 589 29.24 7.03 4.18
CA VAL A 589 30.50 6.40 3.83
C VAL A 589 31.67 7.36 4.05
N ARG A 590 31.55 8.63 3.63
CA ARG A 590 32.62 9.61 3.75
C ARG A 590 32.93 9.98 5.20
N GLN A 591 31.90 10.10 6.05
CA GLN A 591 32.08 10.63 7.40
C GLN A 591 32.22 9.56 8.48
N GLN A 592 31.75 8.33 8.22
CA GLN A 592 31.69 7.27 9.21
C GLN A 592 32.47 6.02 8.76
N VAL A 593 32.06 5.39 7.65
CA VAL A 593 32.58 4.07 7.26
C VAL A 593 34.02 4.14 6.78
N TYR A 594 34.31 5.00 5.81
CA TYR A 594 35.66 5.12 5.26
C TYR A 594 36.72 5.48 6.32
N PRO A 595 36.52 6.50 7.16
CA PRO A 595 37.44 6.80 8.27
C PRO A 595 37.64 5.63 9.24
N ALA A 596 36.57 4.90 9.56
CA ALA A 596 36.65 3.74 10.44
C ALA A 596 37.49 2.60 9.82
N VAL A 597 37.31 2.32 8.54
CA VAL A 597 38.10 1.31 7.80
C VAL A 597 39.59 1.68 7.78
N VAL A 598 39.92 2.94 7.45
CA VAL A 598 41.31 3.47 7.45
C VAL A 598 41.93 3.35 8.84
N GLN A 599 41.20 3.76 9.89
CA GLN A 599 41.69 3.68 11.27
C GLN A 599 41.95 2.23 11.70
N TYR A 600 41.04 1.31 11.38
CA TYR A 600 41.19 -0.11 11.73
C TYR A 600 42.34 -0.77 10.95
N ALA A 601 42.51 -0.44 9.67
CA ALA A 601 43.67 -0.88 8.88
C ALA A 601 44.98 -0.41 9.52
N GLY A 602 45.04 0.83 10.02
CA GLY A 602 46.16 1.36 10.78
C GLY A 602 46.45 0.60 12.08
N GLN A 603 45.44 0.21 12.83
CA GLN A 603 45.58 -0.64 14.05
C GLN A 603 46.18 -2.02 13.70
N VAL A 604 45.68 -2.66 12.64
CA VAL A 604 46.21 -3.95 12.18
C VAL A 604 47.63 -3.82 11.67
N ALA A 605 47.96 -2.75 10.94
CA ALA A 605 49.30 -2.46 10.48
C ALA A 605 50.29 -2.28 11.64
N HIS A 606 49.88 -1.59 12.69
CA HIS A 606 50.66 -1.43 13.93
C HIS A 606 50.93 -2.80 14.56
N ALA A 607 49.93 -3.63 14.75
CA ALA A 607 50.08 -4.98 15.30
C ALA A 607 51.01 -5.87 14.46
N VAL A 608 50.91 -5.82 13.14
CA VAL A 608 51.82 -6.54 12.21
C VAL A 608 53.28 -6.07 12.38
N ASN A 609 53.48 -4.76 12.53
CA ASN A 609 54.84 -4.19 12.70
C ASN A 609 55.43 -4.59 14.08
N GLU A 610 54.67 -4.57 15.17
CA GLU A 610 55.12 -5.00 16.48
C GLU A 610 55.53 -6.50 16.51
N LEU A 611 54.72 -7.34 15.86
CA LEU A 611 55.05 -8.77 15.71
C LEU A 611 56.39 -8.97 14.97
N LYS A 612 56.59 -8.23 13.87
CA LYS A 612 57.87 -8.24 13.14
C LYS A 612 59.04 -7.80 13.97
N GLN A 613 58.89 -6.74 14.75
CA GLN A 613 59.95 -6.25 15.65
C GLN A 613 60.29 -7.25 16.78
N ALA A 614 59.31 -8.01 17.22
CA ALA A 614 59.50 -9.11 18.17
C ALA A 614 60.09 -10.40 17.54
N GLY A 615 60.41 -10.40 16.23
CA GLY A 615 60.90 -11.54 15.54
C GLY A 615 59.82 -12.59 15.17
N MET A 616 58.54 -12.21 15.26
CA MET A 616 57.41 -13.06 15.00
C MET A 616 56.75 -12.69 13.64
N HIS A 617 56.13 -13.67 13.00
CA HIS A 617 55.34 -13.48 11.79
C HIS A 617 53.93 -14.04 11.96
N SER A 618 52.92 -13.27 11.56
CA SER A 618 51.52 -13.73 11.51
C SER A 618 50.99 -13.58 10.10
N GLN A 619 50.89 -14.69 9.38
CA GLN A 619 50.36 -14.74 8.03
C GLN A 619 48.88 -14.25 8.00
N SER A 620 48.09 -14.56 9.03
CA SER A 620 46.68 -14.14 9.11
C SER A 620 46.53 -12.63 9.27
N ALA A 621 47.38 -12.00 10.12
CA ALA A 621 47.37 -10.56 10.31
C ALA A 621 47.81 -9.80 9.05
N GLU A 622 48.84 -10.30 8.35
CA GLU A 622 49.28 -9.72 7.09
C GLU A 622 48.21 -9.87 5.98
N THR A 623 47.51 -11.02 5.91
CA THR A 623 46.42 -11.24 4.97
C THR A 623 45.23 -10.29 5.27
N MET A 624 44.88 -10.11 6.55
CA MET A 624 43.84 -9.18 6.99
C MET A 624 44.19 -7.74 6.59
N LEU A 625 45.44 -7.31 6.85
CA LEU A 625 45.91 -5.97 6.46
C LEU A 625 45.83 -5.74 4.93
N LYS A 626 46.24 -6.71 4.11
CA LYS A 626 46.12 -6.65 2.67
C LYS A 626 44.68 -6.50 2.22
N SER A 627 43.77 -7.27 2.80
CA SER A 627 42.33 -7.21 2.48
C SER A 627 41.72 -5.86 2.87
N LEU A 628 42.04 -5.33 4.05
CA LEU A 628 41.56 -4.02 4.51
C LEU A 628 42.09 -2.89 3.61
N THR A 629 43.37 -2.92 3.22
CA THR A 629 43.97 -1.91 2.35
C THR A 629 43.28 -1.93 0.97
N ALA A 630 43.08 -3.12 0.39
CA ALA A 630 42.40 -3.26 -0.90
C ALA A 630 40.94 -2.74 -0.83
N LEU A 631 40.25 -3.05 0.25
CA LEU A 631 38.86 -2.55 0.46
C LEU A 631 38.86 -1.01 0.68
N THR A 632 39.83 -0.46 1.36
CA THR A 632 39.96 1.00 1.54
C THR A 632 40.07 1.70 0.18
N ASP A 633 40.96 1.23 -0.70
CA ASP A 633 41.16 1.79 -2.05
C ASP A 633 39.89 1.61 -2.91
N GLN A 634 39.23 0.46 -2.81
CA GLN A 634 38.00 0.16 -3.55
C GLN A 634 36.84 1.06 -3.10
N ILE A 635 36.63 1.21 -1.80
CA ILE A 635 35.58 2.08 -1.24
C ILE A 635 35.80 3.53 -1.68
N ASP A 636 37.05 4.04 -1.67
CA ASP A 636 37.34 5.41 -2.10
C ASP A 636 37.08 5.61 -3.60
N SER A 637 37.48 4.64 -4.42
CA SER A 637 37.18 4.66 -5.87
C SER A 637 35.67 4.64 -6.17
N GLU A 638 34.91 3.75 -5.52
CA GLU A 638 33.46 3.61 -5.72
C GLU A 638 32.69 4.80 -5.15
N LEU A 639 33.13 5.36 -4.02
CA LEU A 639 32.58 6.59 -3.46
C LEU A 639 32.80 7.78 -4.40
N THR A 640 33.98 7.87 -5.01
CA THR A 640 34.29 8.90 -6.00
C THR A 640 33.41 8.76 -7.23
N ALA A 641 33.26 7.53 -7.76
CA ALA A 641 32.39 7.26 -8.90
C ALA A 641 30.93 7.62 -8.62
N LEU A 642 30.41 7.29 -7.43
CA LEU A 642 29.06 7.66 -7.02
C LEU A 642 28.91 9.19 -6.92
N ARG A 643 29.88 9.89 -6.35
CA ARG A 643 29.84 11.36 -6.23
C ARG A 643 29.85 12.05 -7.59
N GLU A 644 30.67 11.58 -8.52
CA GLU A 644 30.72 12.11 -9.88
C GLU A 644 29.42 11.84 -10.64
N ALA A 645 28.86 10.62 -10.52
CA ALA A 645 27.58 10.29 -11.11
C ALA A 645 26.46 11.14 -10.51
N TYR A 646 26.44 11.32 -9.17
CA TYR A 646 25.48 12.16 -8.49
C TYR A 646 25.57 13.63 -8.93
N ALA A 647 26.77 14.18 -9.07
CA ALA A 647 26.95 15.54 -9.58
C ALA A 647 26.40 15.69 -11.02
N ARG A 648 26.63 14.69 -11.89
CA ARG A 648 26.06 14.69 -13.25
C ARG A 648 24.54 14.62 -13.25
N SER A 649 23.92 13.87 -12.32
CA SER A 649 22.45 13.78 -12.26
C SER A 649 21.78 15.12 -12.02
N GLN A 650 22.42 16.03 -11.27
CA GLN A 650 21.89 17.37 -10.96
C GLN A 650 21.78 18.30 -12.17
N SER A 651 22.43 17.97 -13.30
CA SER A 651 22.34 18.74 -14.56
C SER A 651 21.30 18.19 -15.54
N ILE A 652 20.59 17.11 -15.20
CA ILE A 652 19.55 16.51 -16.05
C ILE A 652 18.22 17.17 -15.72
N GLU A 653 17.72 18.01 -16.62
CA GLU A 653 16.49 18.77 -16.45
C GLU A 653 15.23 17.95 -16.80
N ASP A 654 15.31 17.07 -17.79
CA ASP A 654 14.21 16.22 -18.19
C ASP A 654 13.92 15.17 -17.10
N VAL A 655 12.69 15.15 -16.62
CA VAL A 655 12.26 14.32 -15.46
C VAL A 655 12.38 12.83 -15.77
N HIS A 656 12.03 12.41 -16.99
CA HIS A 656 12.11 10.99 -17.39
C HIS A 656 13.56 10.55 -17.56
N ALA A 657 14.39 11.38 -18.23
CA ALA A 657 15.82 11.10 -18.37
C ALA A 657 16.53 11.07 -17.01
N HIS A 658 16.14 11.97 -16.09
CA HIS A 658 16.65 11.98 -14.72
C HIS A 658 16.29 10.68 -13.98
N ALA A 659 15.02 10.28 -13.96
CA ALA A 659 14.58 9.03 -13.32
C ALA A 659 15.29 7.79 -13.91
N THR A 660 15.46 7.75 -15.24
CA THR A 660 16.19 6.68 -15.94
C THR A 660 17.66 6.64 -15.53
N PHE A 661 18.33 7.80 -15.44
CA PHE A 661 19.71 7.89 -14.98
C PHE A 661 19.87 7.47 -13.53
N MET A 662 18.94 7.89 -12.65
CA MET A 662 18.93 7.50 -11.25
C MET A 662 18.80 5.97 -11.10
N ARG A 663 17.92 5.35 -11.89
CA ARG A 663 17.74 3.89 -11.91
C ARG A 663 18.98 3.18 -12.47
N GLY A 664 19.44 3.57 -13.66
CA GLY A 664 20.44 2.83 -14.43
C GLY A 664 21.88 3.07 -13.99
N THR A 665 22.20 4.26 -13.45
CA THR A 665 23.57 4.64 -13.08
C THR A 665 23.73 4.77 -11.57
N ILE A 666 22.91 5.60 -10.92
CA ILE A 666 23.10 5.90 -9.48
C ILE A 666 22.88 4.65 -8.63
N ARG A 667 21.80 3.90 -8.84
CA ARG A 667 21.55 2.66 -8.08
C ARG A 667 22.64 1.62 -8.28
N VAL A 668 23.24 1.53 -9.47
CA VAL A 668 24.35 0.61 -9.76
C VAL A 668 25.58 1.03 -8.96
N CYS A 669 25.96 2.31 -9.00
CA CYS A 669 27.09 2.82 -8.21
C CYS A 669 26.88 2.61 -6.70
N MET A 670 25.66 2.86 -6.20
CA MET A 670 25.31 2.58 -4.79
C MET A 670 25.46 1.09 -4.45
N GLY A 671 25.05 0.20 -5.36
CA GLY A 671 25.17 -1.25 -5.19
C GLY A 671 26.62 -1.71 -5.07
N SER A 672 27.52 -1.20 -5.93
CA SER A 672 28.95 -1.48 -5.88
C SER A 672 29.54 -1.01 -4.55
N LEU A 673 29.36 0.26 -4.19
CA LEU A 673 29.86 0.85 -2.94
C LEU A 673 29.35 0.12 -1.71
N ARG A 674 28.08 -0.29 -1.70
CA ARG A 674 27.51 -1.13 -0.64
C ARG A 674 28.27 -2.44 -0.51
N THR A 675 28.54 -3.12 -1.61
CA THR A 675 29.22 -4.43 -1.60
C THR A 675 30.58 -4.35 -0.92
N SER A 676 31.34 -3.31 -1.20
CA SER A 676 32.67 -3.09 -0.62
C SER A 676 32.59 -2.70 0.86
N CYS A 677 31.64 -1.85 1.25
CA CYS A 677 31.39 -1.51 2.64
C CYS A 677 30.93 -2.72 3.47
N ASP A 678 29.99 -3.51 2.95
CA ASP A 678 29.49 -4.73 3.61
C ASP A 678 30.59 -5.80 3.73
N ALA A 679 31.55 -5.84 2.80
CA ALA A 679 32.73 -6.69 2.92
C ALA A 679 33.69 -6.20 4.02
N ALA A 680 33.89 -4.90 4.16
CA ALA A 680 34.67 -4.32 5.25
C ALA A 680 34.05 -4.59 6.62
N GLU A 681 32.71 -4.47 6.75
CA GLU A 681 31.96 -4.80 7.99
C GLU A 681 32.28 -6.21 8.49
N LYS A 682 32.41 -7.20 7.59
CA LYS A 682 32.67 -8.60 7.95
C LYS A 682 34.09 -8.86 8.48
N ILE A 683 35.04 -8.00 8.15
CA ILE A 683 36.46 -8.16 8.52
C ILE A 683 36.79 -7.33 9.76
N MET A 684 36.15 -6.20 9.95
CA MET A 684 36.41 -5.29 11.06
C MET A 684 35.90 -5.85 12.39
N SER A 685 36.52 -5.43 13.49
CA SER A 685 35.97 -5.71 14.80
C SER A 685 34.65 -4.98 14.99
N ARG A 686 33.72 -5.58 15.75
CA ARG A 686 32.44 -4.96 16.07
C ARG A 686 32.57 -3.58 16.72
N GLU A 687 33.58 -3.40 17.57
CA GLU A 687 33.83 -2.15 18.29
C GLU A 687 34.32 -1.04 17.35
N SER A 688 35.00 -1.40 16.27
CA SER A 688 35.53 -0.45 15.27
C SER A 688 34.53 -0.13 14.17
N TRP A 689 33.44 -0.92 14.03
CA TRP A 689 32.41 -0.66 13.03
C TRP A 689 31.47 0.47 13.51
N PRO A 690 31.26 1.56 12.70
CA PRO A 690 30.72 2.81 13.22
C PRO A 690 29.19 2.87 13.33
N ILE A 691 28.48 1.90 12.75
CA ILE A 691 26.98 1.89 12.71
C ILE A 691 26.41 0.56 13.20
N PRO A 692 25.19 0.53 13.76
CA PRO A 692 24.53 -0.71 14.14
C PRO A 692 24.42 -1.70 12.97
N THR A 693 24.79 -2.95 13.22
CA THR A 693 24.76 -4.04 12.24
C THR A 693 23.35 -4.64 12.10
N TYR A 694 23.14 -5.48 11.09
CA TYR A 694 21.89 -6.24 10.98
C TYR A 694 21.62 -7.17 12.17
N THR A 695 22.69 -7.72 12.77
CA THR A 695 22.58 -8.50 14.01
C THR A 695 21.99 -7.67 15.14
N ASP A 696 22.39 -6.40 15.27
CA ASP A 696 21.86 -5.50 16.29
C ASP A 696 20.40 -5.13 16.01
N LEU A 697 20.07 -4.84 14.75
CA LEU A 697 18.75 -4.34 14.36
C LEU A 697 17.67 -5.44 14.36
N LEU A 698 17.98 -6.66 13.87
CA LEU A 698 17.01 -7.71 13.62
C LEU A 698 16.79 -8.67 14.80
N LEU A 699 17.70 -8.70 15.78
CA LEU A 699 17.64 -9.68 16.86
C LEU A 699 17.30 -9.11 18.23
N ARG A 700 17.21 -7.81 18.40
CA ARG A 700 17.06 -7.15 19.69
C ARG A 700 15.61 -6.93 20.14
N VAL A 701 14.63 -6.82 19.22
CA VAL A 701 13.21 -6.59 19.52
C VAL A 701 12.42 -7.87 19.64
#